data_91581ce4b19f09e513d633d3ddfec92b
#
_entry.id   91581ce4b19f09e513d633d3ddfec92b
#
_cell.length_a   1.000
_cell.length_b   1.000
_cell.length_c   1.000
_cell.angle_alpha   90.00
_cell.angle_beta   90.00
_cell.angle_gamma   90.00
#
_symmetry.space_group_name_H-M   'P 1'
#
loop_
_entity.id
_entity.type
_entity.pdbx_description
1 polymer ?
#
loop_
_entity_poly.entity_id
_entity_poly.type
_entity_poly.pdbx_seq_one_letter_code
_entity_poly.pdbx_strand_id
1 'polypeptide(L)'
;MILSRKWLNEFVDCSAWADHDFSEAMTLSGSKVETFTDLHKNIQNVVAGRIVEMVRHTNSDHMWVCQVDVGGSEPLQIVTGAQNQKVGDMVPVALDGSLLPDGKEIHAGMLRGELSNGMMCSLKELGLTLHDYPYAIEDGLWVMQEDGVKPGDDIAAVIGMDDHVVEFEITPNRPDCLSVIGLAREAAVTFDKPLRLHTPDVPGSGEDIHDHVSIRIDDPALCPRYTARMVRNVKIAPSPAWMRERLRNSGVRPINNIVDITNYVMLEYGQPMHAFDFSCIGGKQIIVRTARAGETIQTLDGNARKLTPNMLCICDEEKPVAVAGVMGGANSEIVGDTAMVVFEGANFNGTSIRRTAAALGMRTEASGRFEKGLDPMNTVAAVDRACELVELLGCGEVMRGTIDVLPEPIVPKTVKLEPDKVNGLLGTDVSEAEMRRILLALGFELDGDTIIVPSWRGDVEHYSDIAEEIARFYGYNNIPCTLMRGQTTSGGYTDAQKAERSIGTMARALGYSEIITYSFISPSYYDKIRLPADSPLRDSMKILNPLGEDTSIMRTTILPSMLEILTRNYNYRNKAVRLYEIGKVYFARPDGMADEPKLLCLGGYGGGMDFFQLKGAVERILAGLRIADVTFEAEHDNPSYHPGRCAKVYAGGKLLGVLGQIHPLAAANYGVDAELYTAELRLDGMLAARGATPVYTPLPRFPAVTRDIAIVCSADIPVAKLSACILAAGGQYLKGCELFDVYTGAPIPAGYKSVAFSLTLRADDQTLTDEHAEETMQSVLKALKETFNAAIR
;
A
#
# COMPACT_ATOMS: atom_id res chain seq x y z
N MET A 1 -4.27 -6.18 15.70
CA MET A 1 -4.75 -6.23 17.11
C MET A 1 -3.72 -6.97 17.92
N ILE A 2 -3.18 -6.31 18.96
CA ILE A 2 -2.25 -6.96 19.90
C ILE A 2 -3.07 -7.52 21.07
N LEU A 3 -2.93 -8.83 21.33
CA LEU A 3 -3.67 -9.58 22.33
C LEU A 3 -2.72 -10.17 23.37
N SER A 4 -2.94 -9.82 24.64
CA SER A 4 -2.31 -10.49 25.78
C SER A 4 -2.91 -11.89 25.98
N ARG A 5 -2.09 -12.92 26.03
CA ARG A 5 -2.56 -14.29 26.33
C ARG A 5 -3.02 -14.45 27.76
N LYS A 6 -2.42 -13.72 28.71
CA LYS A 6 -2.92 -13.69 30.09
C LYS A 6 -4.35 -13.15 30.14
N TRP A 7 -4.63 -12.05 29.42
CA TRP A 7 -5.97 -11.48 29.39
C TRP A 7 -6.97 -12.40 28.69
N LEU A 8 -6.58 -13.00 27.56
CA LEU A 8 -7.41 -13.98 26.86
C LEU A 8 -7.82 -15.16 27.77
N ASN A 9 -6.88 -15.67 28.57
CA ASN A 9 -7.10 -16.82 29.46
C ASN A 9 -8.16 -16.58 30.55
N GLU A 10 -8.54 -15.34 30.82
CA GLU A 10 -9.68 -15.05 31.69
C GLU A 10 -11.01 -15.47 31.05
N PHE A 11 -11.08 -15.38 29.73
CA PHE A 11 -12.27 -15.73 28.94
C PHE A 11 -12.23 -17.17 28.41
N VAL A 12 -11.08 -17.65 27.98
CA VAL A 12 -10.87 -18.99 27.42
C VAL A 12 -9.51 -19.51 27.87
N ASP A 13 -9.47 -20.63 28.53
CA ASP A 13 -8.22 -21.23 28.99
C ASP A 13 -7.44 -21.88 27.83
N CYS A 14 -6.51 -21.12 27.29
CA CYS A 14 -5.57 -21.52 26.25
C CYS A 14 -4.13 -21.67 26.79
N SER A 15 -3.95 -21.78 28.12
CA SER A 15 -2.62 -21.84 28.75
C SER A 15 -1.81 -23.10 28.39
N ALA A 16 -2.48 -24.18 27.99
CA ALA A 16 -1.83 -25.43 27.63
C ALA A 16 -1.12 -25.40 26.25
N TRP A 17 -1.42 -24.44 25.41
CA TRP A 17 -0.82 -24.35 24.06
C TRP A 17 0.41 -23.46 24.07
N ALA A 18 1.50 -23.94 23.46
CA ALA A 18 2.67 -23.11 23.17
C ALA A 18 2.30 -22.01 22.15
N ASP A 19 3.07 -20.91 22.10
CA ASP A 19 2.76 -19.77 21.22
C ASP A 19 2.66 -20.15 19.76
N HIS A 20 3.54 -21.00 19.29
CA HIS A 20 3.53 -21.48 17.91
C HIS A 20 2.23 -22.24 17.58
N ASP A 21 1.87 -23.22 18.43
CA ASP A 21 0.69 -24.07 18.20
C ASP A 21 -0.61 -23.24 18.31
N PHE A 22 -0.66 -22.30 19.27
CA PHE A 22 -1.76 -21.35 19.39
C PHE A 22 -1.89 -20.50 18.11
N SER A 23 -0.78 -19.94 17.65
CA SER A 23 -0.76 -19.05 16.48
C SER A 23 -1.14 -19.78 15.19
N GLU A 24 -0.67 -21.01 15.01
CA GLU A 24 -1.01 -21.86 13.87
C GLU A 24 -2.50 -22.23 13.88
N ALA A 25 -3.03 -22.68 15.02
CA ALA A 25 -4.44 -23.06 15.13
C ALA A 25 -5.38 -21.87 14.87
N MET A 26 -5.10 -20.70 15.44
CA MET A 26 -5.88 -19.47 15.20
C MET A 26 -5.82 -19.03 13.74
N THR A 27 -4.65 -19.13 13.12
CA THR A 27 -4.48 -18.79 11.69
C THR A 27 -5.26 -19.75 10.80
N LEU A 28 -5.19 -21.06 11.06
CA LEU A 28 -5.90 -22.08 10.28
C LEU A 28 -7.42 -21.98 10.42
N SER A 29 -7.92 -21.47 11.56
CA SER A 29 -9.35 -21.22 11.77
C SER A 29 -9.82 -19.84 11.26
N GLY A 30 -8.94 -19.06 10.61
CA GLY A 30 -9.29 -17.82 9.93
C GLY A 30 -8.89 -16.53 10.66
N SER A 31 -8.36 -16.62 11.89
CA SER A 31 -7.83 -15.45 12.62
C SER A 31 -6.31 -15.38 12.47
N LYS A 32 -5.84 -14.74 11.39
CA LYS A 32 -4.42 -14.74 11.01
C LYS A 32 -3.53 -14.08 12.06
N VAL A 33 -2.55 -14.81 12.55
CA VAL A 33 -1.48 -14.30 13.41
C VAL A 33 -0.31 -13.80 12.56
N GLU A 34 0.14 -12.57 12.79
CA GLU A 34 1.32 -11.98 12.16
C GLU A 34 2.58 -12.30 12.96
N THR A 35 2.54 -12.02 14.25
CA THR A 35 3.68 -12.25 15.16
C THR A 35 3.21 -12.68 16.54
N PHE A 36 4.11 -13.32 17.26
CA PHE A 36 3.96 -13.54 18.70
C PHE A 36 5.26 -13.22 19.41
N THR A 37 5.16 -12.67 20.60
CA THR A 37 6.30 -12.19 21.40
C THR A 37 6.15 -12.63 22.85
N ASP A 38 7.16 -13.28 23.36
CA ASP A 38 7.34 -13.54 24.76
C ASP A 38 8.02 -12.28 25.37
N LEU A 39 7.24 -11.50 26.12
CA LEU A 39 7.72 -10.22 26.67
C LEU A 39 8.83 -10.41 27.69
N HIS A 40 8.84 -11.52 28.41
CA HIS A 40 9.87 -11.85 29.38
C HIS A 40 11.27 -11.94 28.77
N LYS A 41 11.38 -12.33 27.50
CA LYS A 41 12.67 -12.40 26.80
C LYS A 41 13.35 -11.05 26.61
N ASN A 42 12.61 -9.96 26.73
CA ASN A 42 13.16 -8.61 26.57
C ASN A 42 13.84 -8.10 27.85
N ILE A 43 13.57 -8.74 29.02
CA ILE A 43 14.18 -8.37 30.31
C ILE A 43 14.58 -9.68 30.97
N GLN A 44 15.88 -9.98 30.97
CA GLN A 44 16.40 -11.23 31.52
C GLN A 44 17.37 -10.95 32.66
N ASN A 45 17.27 -11.72 33.73
CA ASN A 45 18.15 -11.67 34.89
C ASN A 45 18.18 -10.30 35.57
N VAL A 46 17.03 -9.59 35.60
CA VAL A 46 16.81 -8.36 36.32
C VAL A 46 15.88 -8.66 37.50
N VAL A 47 16.33 -8.40 38.72
CA VAL A 47 15.61 -8.73 39.95
C VAL A 47 15.34 -7.51 40.83
N ALA A 48 14.36 -7.61 41.69
CA ALA A 48 14.15 -6.61 42.75
C ALA A 48 15.25 -6.70 43.79
N GLY A 49 15.83 -5.57 44.16
CA GLY A 49 16.88 -5.48 45.19
C GLY A 49 16.58 -4.43 46.20
N ARG A 50 16.92 -4.70 47.47
CA ARG A 50 16.80 -3.75 48.57
C ARG A 50 18.17 -3.18 48.92
N ILE A 51 18.30 -1.87 48.91
CA ILE A 51 19.53 -1.20 49.35
C ILE A 51 19.65 -1.33 50.87
N VAL A 52 20.67 -2.06 51.34
CA VAL A 52 20.89 -2.34 52.76
C VAL A 52 21.98 -1.43 53.36
N GLU A 53 22.93 -1.00 52.54
CA GLU A 53 24.00 -0.06 52.96
C GLU A 53 24.36 0.83 51.76
N MET A 54 24.80 2.07 52.04
CA MET A 54 25.18 3.03 51.01
C MET A 54 26.29 3.95 51.57
N VAL A 55 27.43 3.95 50.90
CA VAL A 55 28.58 4.81 51.24
C VAL A 55 29.04 5.62 50.03
N ARG A 56 29.63 6.81 50.27
CA ARG A 56 30.18 7.63 49.21
C ARG A 56 31.37 6.91 48.57
N HIS A 57 31.45 7.00 47.25
CA HIS A 57 32.57 6.43 46.49
C HIS A 57 33.85 7.18 46.79
N THR A 58 34.96 6.47 47.07
CA THR A 58 36.22 7.05 47.51
C THR A 58 36.91 7.93 46.47
N ASN A 59 36.72 7.64 45.19
CA ASN A 59 37.34 8.32 44.04
C ASN A 59 36.32 9.09 43.16
N SER A 60 35.15 9.45 43.71
CA SER A 60 34.10 10.18 42.96
C SER A 60 33.17 10.92 43.94
N ASP A 61 32.90 12.17 43.65
CA ASP A 61 31.99 13.06 44.40
C ASP A 61 30.52 12.83 44.03
N HIS A 62 30.28 12.12 42.94
CA HIS A 62 28.93 11.90 42.34
C HIS A 62 28.43 10.47 42.49
N MET A 63 29.29 9.53 42.91
CA MET A 63 28.91 8.12 42.93
C MET A 63 28.72 7.59 44.34
N TRP A 64 27.91 6.54 44.41
CA TRP A 64 27.66 5.76 45.61
C TRP A 64 28.08 4.32 45.38
N VAL A 65 28.62 3.70 46.43
CA VAL A 65 28.81 2.27 46.53
C VAL A 65 27.72 1.74 47.44
N CYS A 66 26.87 0.89 46.88
CA CYS A 66 25.69 0.36 47.58
C CYS A 66 25.88 -1.14 47.79
N GLN A 67 25.47 -1.62 48.97
CA GLN A 67 25.24 -3.04 49.22
C GLN A 67 23.74 -3.31 48.99
N VAL A 68 23.39 -4.22 48.07
CA VAL A 68 22.02 -4.46 47.68
C VAL A 68 21.67 -5.93 47.89
N ASP A 69 20.70 -6.17 48.74
CA ASP A 69 20.11 -7.51 48.93
C ASP A 69 19.23 -7.84 47.75
N VAL A 70 19.60 -8.85 46.97
CA VAL A 70 18.90 -9.36 45.77
C VAL A 70 18.32 -10.77 46.02
N GLY A 71 18.08 -11.12 47.30
CA GLY A 71 17.54 -12.43 47.70
C GLY A 71 18.58 -13.57 47.74
N GLY A 72 19.88 -13.22 47.59
CA GLY A 72 20.98 -14.17 47.72
C GLY A 72 21.46 -14.34 49.15
N SER A 73 22.54 -15.10 49.35
CA SER A 73 23.13 -15.34 50.65
C SER A 73 23.87 -14.11 51.19
N GLU A 74 24.40 -13.25 50.34
CA GLU A 74 25.10 -12.02 50.65
C GLU A 74 24.66 -10.89 49.72
N PRO A 75 24.64 -9.62 50.25
CA PRO A 75 24.32 -8.48 49.40
C PRO A 75 25.37 -8.29 48.30
N LEU A 76 24.96 -7.78 47.17
CA LEU A 76 25.83 -7.44 46.03
C LEU A 76 26.31 -5.99 46.14
N GLN A 77 27.60 -5.77 45.90
CA GLN A 77 28.12 -4.43 45.73
C GLN A 77 27.79 -3.90 44.36
N ILE A 78 27.10 -2.75 44.30
CA ILE A 78 26.73 -2.05 43.05
C ILE A 78 27.11 -0.57 43.21
N VAL A 79 27.78 -0.04 42.18
CA VAL A 79 28.18 1.37 42.10
C VAL A 79 27.19 2.11 41.22
N THR A 80 26.65 3.24 41.73
CA THR A 80 25.68 4.04 40.95
C THR A 80 25.99 5.54 41.04
N GLY A 81 25.65 6.27 39.96
CA GLY A 81 25.71 7.72 39.90
C GLY A 81 24.42 8.42 40.32
N ALA A 82 23.33 7.68 40.50
CA ALA A 82 22.03 8.24 40.88
C ALA A 82 22.07 8.88 42.28
N GLN A 83 21.16 9.82 42.53
CA GLN A 83 21.14 10.61 43.77
C GLN A 83 19.79 10.54 44.50
N ASN A 84 18.80 9.83 43.95
CA ASN A 84 17.44 9.80 44.49
C ASN A 84 17.15 8.60 45.40
N GLN A 85 18.09 7.68 45.54
CA GLN A 85 17.93 6.47 46.37
C GLN A 85 18.39 6.69 47.81
N LYS A 86 17.91 5.85 48.70
CA LYS A 86 18.28 5.79 50.13
C LYS A 86 18.31 4.33 50.62
N VAL A 87 18.95 4.12 51.78
CA VAL A 87 18.90 2.80 52.46
C VAL A 87 17.46 2.42 52.78
N GLY A 88 17.09 1.19 52.45
CA GLY A 88 15.74 0.63 52.60
C GLY A 88 14.93 0.64 51.31
N ASP A 89 15.32 1.40 50.30
CA ASP A 89 14.60 1.46 49.01
C ASP A 89 14.68 0.12 48.27
N MET A 90 13.57 -0.22 47.58
CA MET A 90 13.48 -1.31 46.68
C MET A 90 13.72 -0.77 45.25
N VAL A 91 14.63 -1.39 44.51
CA VAL A 91 15.05 -0.94 43.17
C VAL A 91 15.25 -2.14 42.24
N PRO A 92 15.05 -2.00 40.92
CA PRO A 92 15.43 -3.05 39.96
C PRO A 92 16.95 -3.15 39.85
N VAL A 93 17.45 -4.37 39.84
CA VAL A 93 18.88 -4.69 39.75
C VAL A 93 19.12 -5.63 38.57
N ALA A 94 19.78 -5.14 37.56
CA ALA A 94 20.34 -5.95 36.49
C ALA A 94 21.62 -6.65 36.99
N LEU A 95 21.57 -7.95 37.12
CA LEU A 95 22.69 -8.79 37.58
C LEU A 95 23.73 -8.98 36.45
N ASP A 96 24.86 -9.59 36.76
CA ASP A 96 25.84 -9.96 35.74
C ASP A 96 25.23 -10.90 34.65
N GLY A 97 25.37 -10.56 33.36
CA GLY A 97 24.75 -11.27 32.26
C GLY A 97 23.29 -10.95 32.01
N SER A 98 22.76 -9.86 32.61
CA SER A 98 21.38 -9.38 32.32
C SER A 98 21.25 -8.81 30.92
N LEU A 99 20.08 -9.01 30.29
CA LEU A 99 19.67 -8.39 29.05
C LEU A 99 18.56 -7.35 29.32
N LEU A 100 18.75 -6.13 28.83
CA LEU A 100 17.79 -5.04 28.91
C LEU A 100 17.01 -4.87 27.59
N PRO A 101 15.84 -4.19 27.58
CA PRO A 101 14.98 -4.07 26.39
C PRO A 101 15.63 -3.42 25.16
N ASP A 102 16.65 -2.58 25.36
CA ASP A 102 17.44 -1.96 24.29
C ASP A 102 18.52 -2.89 23.69
N GLY A 103 18.57 -4.15 24.17
CA GLY A 103 19.59 -5.14 23.77
C GLY A 103 20.93 -4.99 24.48
N LYS A 104 21.00 -4.12 25.51
CA LYS A 104 22.23 -3.92 26.28
C LYS A 104 22.41 -5.07 27.29
N GLU A 105 23.58 -5.67 27.23
CA GLU A 105 24.02 -6.65 28.22
C GLU A 105 24.76 -5.95 29.36
N ILE A 106 24.44 -6.32 30.60
CA ILE A 106 25.07 -5.79 31.79
C ILE A 106 26.07 -6.82 32.33
N HIS A 107 27.30 -6.39 32.56
CA HIS A 107 28.36 -7.23 33.10
C HIS A 107 28.97 -6.61 34.34
N ALA A 108 29.43 -7.46 35.25
CA ALA A 108 30.24 -7.02 36.40
C ALA A 108 31.49 -6.31 35.94
N GLY A 109 31.83 -5.19 36.54
CA GLY A 109 32.97 -4.39 36.10
C GLY A 109 33.49 -3.41 37.14
N MET A 110 34.69 -2.89 36.90
CA MET A 110 35.30 -1.87 37.75
C MET A 110 34.84 -0.47 37.37
N LEU A 111 34.26 0.26 38.30
CA LEU A 111 33.86 1.66 38.14
C LEU A 111 34.73 2.55 39.04
N ARG A 112 35.68 3.26 38.44
CA ARG A 112 36.66 4.14 39.14
C ARG A 112 37.41 3.49 40.31
N GLY A 113 37.68 2.17 40.21
CA GLY A 113 38.41 1.42 41.23
C GLY A 113 37.54 0.59 42.19
N GLU A 114 36.23 0.73 42.16
CA GLU A 114 35.29 -0.12 42.91
C GLU A 114 34.61 -1.13 42.00
N LEU A 115 34.41 -2.34 42.49
CA LEU A 115 33.73 -3.39 41.76
C LEU A 115 32.21 -3.18 41.79
N SER A 116 31.54 -3.20 40.63
CA SER A 116 30.09 -3.24 40.52
C SER A 116 29.66 -4.58 39.94
N ASN A 117 28.88 -5.35 40.70
CA ASN A 117 28.41 -6.68 40.33
C ASN A 117 27.04 -6.63 39.60
N GLY A 118 26.76 -5.55 38.90
CA GLY A 118 25.51 -5.31 38.19
C GLY A 118 25.19 -3.82 38.12
N MET A 119 23.94 -3.51 37.81
CA MET A 119 23.45 -2.14 37.64
C MET A 119 22.05 -1.98 38.26
N MET A 120 21.84 -0.95 39.07
CA MET A 120 20.48 -0.54 39.44
C MET A 120 19.86 0.26 38.30
N CYS A 121 18.60 -0.03 37.94
CA CYS A 121 17.95 0.48 36.74
C CYS A 121 16.98 1.64 37.02
N SER A 122 16.89 2.54 36.04
CA SER A 122 15.83 3.52 35.89
C SER A 122 14.64 2.90 35.12
N LEU A 123 13.50 3.62 35.09
CA LEU A 123 12.36 3.21 34.19
C LEU A 123 12.78 3.08 32.75
N LYS A 124 13.55 4.05 32.25
CA LYS A 124 13.98 4.11 30.86
C LYS A 124 14.79 2.88 30.43
N GLU A 125 15.68 2.39 31.29
CA GLU A 125 16.49 1.21 31.04
C GLU A 125 15.64 -0.08 30.97
N LEU A 126 14.48 -0.07 31.64
CA LEU A 126 13.49 -1.16 31.58
C LEU A 126 12.46 -0.97 30.46
N GLY A 127 12.63 0.06 29.59
CA GLY A 127 11.68 0.37 28.51
C GLY A 127 10.35 0.94 29.01
N LEU A 128 10.30 1.44 30.24
CA LEU A 128 9.14 1.99 30.91
C LEU A 128 9.17 3.52 30.95
N THR A 129 8.03 4.12 31.20
CA THR A 129 7.82 5.57 31.23
C THR A 129 7.12 6.01 32.53
N LEU A 130 7.02 7.32 32.73
CA LEU A 130 6.20 7.88 33.83
C LEU A 130 4.69 7.61 33.64
N HIS A 131 4.24 7.22 32.46
CA HIS A 131 2.86 6.75 32.27
C HIS A 131 2.62 5.36 32.87
N ASP A 132 3.68 4.53 32.86
CA ASP A 132 3.61 3.21 33.49
C ASP A 132 3.73 3.32 35.02
N TYR A 133 4.59 4.21 35.51
CA TYR A 133 4.83 4.42 36.92
C TYR A 133 4.89 5.93 37.27
N PRO A 134 3.74 6.59 37.39
CA PRO A 134 3.66 8.05 37.57
C PRO A 134 4.28 8.62 38.83
N TYR A 135 4.55 7.79 39.82
CA TYR A 135 5.24 8.20 41.07
C TYR A 135 6.76 8.23 40.94
N ALA A 136 7.31 7.64 39.86
CA ALA A 136 8.75 7.61 39.63
C ALA A 136 9.27 8.98 39.18
N ILE A 137 10.57 9.13 39.10
CA ILE A 137 11.20 10.32 38.53
C ILE A 137 11.82 10.00 37.16
N GLU A 138 11.86 10.99 36.30
CA GLU A 138 12.35 10.82 34.93
C GLU A 138 13.85 10.52 34.87
N ASP A 139 14.65 11.29 35.61
CA ASP A 139 16.10 11.18 35.69
C ASP A 139 16.56 10.60 37.04
N GLY A 140 16.62 9.28 37.17
CA GLY A 140 17.09 8.59 38.36
C GLY A 140 16.73 7.11 38.37
N LEU A 141 17.08 6.45 39.47
CA LEU A 141 16.69 5.07 39.70
C LEU A 141 15.18 4.98 39.88
N TRP A 142 14.59 3.91 39.39
CA TRP A 142 13.21 3.60 39.75
C TRP A 142 13.16 3.03 41.18
N VAL A 143 12.73 3.85 42.14
CA VAL A 143 12.43 3.42 43.51
C VAL A 143 11.02 2.86 43.53
N MET A 144 10.91 1.54 43.65
CA MET A 144 9.65 0.79 43.55
C MET A 144 8.77 1.05 44.77
N GLN A 145 7.46 1.20 44.56
CA GLN A 145 6.45 1.38 45.59
C GLN A 145 5.38 0.27 45.57
N GLU A 146 5.58 -0.77 44.78
CA GLU A 146 4.66 -1.89 44.64
C GLU A 146 4.66 -2.74 45.92
N ASP A 147 3.46 -3.00 46.43
CA ASP A 147 3.25 -3.81 47.61
C ASP A 147 3.59 -5.30 47.34
N GLY A 148 4.22 -5.92 48.28
CA GLY A 148 4.49 -7.36 48.27
C GLY A 148 5.76 -7.78 47.53
N VAL A 149 6.49 -6.87 46.86
CA VAL A 149 7.74 -7.14 46.18
C VAL A 149 8.85 -7.45 47.17
N LYS A 150 9.60 -8.52 46.92
CA LYS A 150 10.69 -9.00 47.79
C LYS A 150 12.01 -8.98 47.02
N PRO A 151 13.16 -8.86 47.74
CA PRO A 151 14.45 -9.05 47.12
C PRO A 151 14.55 -10.42 46.43
N GLY A 152 15.00 -10.38 45.19
CA GLY A 152 15.10 -11.57 44.32
C GLY A 152 13.90 -11.85 43.42
N ASP A 153 12.79 -11.13 43.58
CA ASP A 153 11.65 -11.26 42.66
C ASP A 153 12.05 -10.82 41.25
N ASP A 154 11.62 -11.56 40.24
CA ASP A 154 11.86 -11.25 38.85
C ASP A 154 11.12 -9.95 38.44
N ILE A 155 11.86 -8.97 37.97
CA ILE A 155 11.29 -7.70 37.54
C ILE A 155 10.31 -7.86 36.36
N ALA A 156 10.56 -8.74 35.44
CA ALA A 156 9.62 -8.96 34.34
C ALA A 156 8.23 -9.39 34.85
N ALA A 157 8.18 -10.22 35.88
CA ALA A 157 6.93 -10.62 36.53
C ALA A 157 6.32 -9.46 37.33
N VAL A 158 7.14 -8.71 38.05
CA VAL A 158 6.68 -7.55 38.88
C VAL A 158 6.04 -6.45 38.02
N ILE A 159 6.53 -6.23 36.83
CA ILE A 159 6.00 -5.22 35.90
C ILE A 159 4.98 -5.79 34.89
N GLY A 160 4.52 -7.03 35.05
CA GLY A 160 3.55 -7.67 34.17
C GLY A 160 4.07 -7.96 32.76
N MET A 161 5.38 -8.10 32.58
CA MET A 161 6.01 -8.54 31.32
C MET A 161 6.26 -10.05 31.26
N ASP A 162 5.80 -10.81 32.23
CA ASP A 162 5.73 -12.26 32.18
C ASP A 162 4.50 -12.74 31.38
N ASP A 163 4.25 -12.10 30.26
CA ASP A 163 3.11 -12.32 29.36
C ASP A 163 3.59 -12.63 27.94
N HIS A 164 2.73 -13.33 27.20
CA HIS A 164 2.91 -13.58 25.78
C HIS A 164 1.88 -12.76 25.01
N VAL A 165 2.33 -11.95 24.07
CA VAL A 165 1.44 -11.16 23.22
C VAL A 165 1.42 -11.68 21.81
N VAL A 166 0.25 -11.67 21.20
CA VAL A 166 0.01 -12.16 19.83
C VAL A 166 -0.57 -11.02 19.02
N GLU A 167 0.04 -10.73 17.89
CA GLU A 167 -0.46 -9.72 16.95
C GLU A 167 -1.27 -10.40 15.85
N PHE A 168 -2.54 -10.01 15.75
CA PHE A 168 -3.47 -10.48 14.74
C PHE A 168 -3.65 -9.47 13.62
N GLU A 169 -3.62 -9.94 12.37
CA GLU A 169 -4.08 -9.20 11.20
C GLU A 169 -5.60 -9.40 11.04
N ILE A 170 -6.37 -8.45 11.54
CA ILE A 170 -7.83 -8.50 11.46
C ILE A 170 -8.33 -7.89 10.16
N THR A 171 -9.01 -8.70 9.36
CA THR A 171 -9.62 -8.26 8.10
C THR A 171 -10.77 -7.28 8.31
N PRO A 172 -11.08 -6.41 7.34
CA PRO A 172 -12.13 -5.39 7.51
C PRO A 172 -13.54 -5.94 7.77
N ASN A 173 -13.83 -7.16 7.37
CA ASN A 173 -15.11 -7.82 7.60
C ASN A 173 -15.30 -8.37 9.02
N ARG A 174 -14.20 -8.47 9.82
CA ARG A 174 -14.24 -9.05 11.18
C ARG A 174 -13.94 -8.00 12.25
N PRO A 175 -14.70 -6.88 12.34
CA PRO A 175 -14.50 -5.87 13.39
C PRO A 175 -14.72 -6.41 14.80
N ASP A 176 -15.50 -7.47 14.98
CA ASP A 176 -15.68 -8.18 16.23
C ASP A 176 -14.34 -8.68 16.82
N CYS A 177 -13.43 -9.14 15.98
CA CYS A 177 -12.10 -9.62 16.39
C CYS A 177 -11.11 -8.49 16.74
N LEU A 178 -11.48 -7.21 16.63
CA LEU A 178 -10.70 -6.09 17.16
C LEU A 178 -10.89 -5.92 18.67
N SER A 179 -11.18 -7.01 19.38
CA SER A 179 -11.41 -7.06 20.82
C SER A 179 -10.92 -8.39 21.41
N VAL A 180 -10.65 -8.35 22.73
CA VAL A 180 -10.31 -9.56 23.50
C VAL A 180 -11.47 -10.54 23.48
N ILE A 181 -12.71 -10.07 23.71
CA ILE A 181 -13.91 -10.92 23.71
C ILE A 181 -14.16 -11.54 22.33
N GLY A 182 -13.97 -10.78 21.25
CA GLY A 182 -14.15 -11.30 19.89
C GLY A 182 -13.14 -12.42 19.57
N LEU A 183 -11.87 -12.19 19.90
CA LEU A 183 -10.83 -13.22 19.75
C LEU A 183 -11.04 -14.41 20.72
N ALA A 184 -11.61 -14.16 21.90
CA ALA A 184 -11.98 -15.23 22.83
C ALA A 184 -13.09 -16.12 22.26
N ARG A 185 -14.09 -15.57 21.56
CA ARG A 185 -15.12 -16.35 20.84
C ARG A 185 -14.46 -17.27 19.80
N GLU A 186 -13.57 -16.73 18.98
CA GLU A 186 -12.84 -17.52 17.97
C GLU A 186 -11.96 -18.59 18.63
N ALA A 187 -11.19 -18.23 19.67
CA ALA A 187 -10.35 -19.18 20.40
C ALA A 187 -11.15 -20.30 21.08
N ALA A 188 -12.33 -19.98 21.63
CA ALA A 188 -13.19 -20.97 22.26
C ALA A 188 -13.59 -22.09 21.30
N VAL A 189 -13.95 -21.74 20.05
CA VAL A 189 -14.29 -22.71 19.01
C VAL A 189 -13.04 -23.42 18.48
N THR A 190 -11.96 -22.67 18.24
CA THR A 190 -10.70 -23.21 17.71
C THR A 190 -10.11 -24.29 18.63
N PHE A 191 -10.16 -24.08 19.94
CA PHE A 191 -9.56 -24.98 20.94
C PHE A 191 -10.56 -25.89 21.65
N ASP A 192 -11.84 -25.84 21.26
CA ASP A 192 -12.94 -26.57 21.89
C ASP A 192 -12.94 -26.35 23.41
N LYS A 193 -12.95 -25.10 23.83
CA LYS A 193 -12.93 -24.67 25.23
C LYS A 193 -14.16 -23.85 25.57
N PRO A 194 -14.63 -23.91 26.83
CA PRO A 194 -15.75 -23.09 27.25
C PRO A 194 -15.39 -21.62 27.27
N LEU A 195 -16.24 -20.78 26.68
CA LEU A 195 -16.17 -19.33 26.75
C LEU A 195 -16.82 -18.83 28.05
N ARG A 196 -16.10 -18.00 28.80
CA ARG A 196 -16.52 -17.37 30.05
C ARG A 196 -16.71 -15.90 29.83
N LEU A 197 -17.91 -15.46 29.49
CA LEU A 197 -18.23 -14.04 29.38
C LEU A 197 -18.76 -13.52 30.71
N HIS A 198 -18.27 -12.34 31.07
CA HIS A 198 -18.81 -11.57 32.18
C HIS A 198 -19.93 -10.65 31.68
N THR A 199 -21.03 -10.55 32.43
CA THR A 199 -22.10 -9.60 32.16
C THR A 199 -22.04 -8.50 33.23
N PRO A 200 -21.70 -7.26 32.85
CA PRO A 200 -21.66 -6.17 33.81
C PRO A 200 -23.06 -5.92 34.40
N ASP A 201 -23.13 -5.73 35.71
CA ASP A 201 -24.37 -5.38 36.44
C ASP A 201 -24.11 -4.22 37.40
N VAL A 202 -24.50 -3.02 36.99
CA VAL A 202 -24.25 -1.79 37.76
C VAL A 202 -25.57 -1.02 37.89
N PRO A 203 -26.32 -1.23 38.93
CA PRO A 203 -27.60 -0.54 39.12
C PRO A 203 -27.43 0.98 39.33
N GLY A 204 -26.27 1.41 39.80
CA GLY A 204 -25.99 2.81 40.17
C GLY A 204 -26.68 3.28 41.45
N SER A 205 -26.41 4.47 41.86
CA SER A 205 -26.92 5.04 43.13
C SER A 205 -27.26 6.53 43.02
N GLY A 206 -28.09 7.02 43.95
CA GLY A 206 -28.41 8.44 44.07
C GLY A 206 -29.35 8.95 42.98
N GLU A 207 -28.98 10.05 42.31
CA GLU A 207 -29.76 10.74 41.32
C GLU A 207 -29.82 9.97 39.98
N ASP A 208 -30.82 10.25 39.18
CA ASP A 208 -30.98 9.59 37.87
C ASP A 208 -30.34 10.43 36.75
N ILE A 209 -29.67 9.80 35.80
CA ILE A 209 -29.03 10.49 34.69
C ILE A 209 -30.01 11.33 33.87
N HIS A 210 -31.27 10.88 33.75
CA HIS A 210 -32.32 11.58 32.97
C HIS A 210 -32.66 12.96 33.56
N ASP A 211 -32.37 13.21 34.84
CA ASP A 211 -32.56 14.50 35.47
C ASP A 211 -31.40 15.49 35.15
N HIS A 212 -30.29 15.01 34.61
CA HIS A 212 -29.08 15.80 34.39
C HIS A 212 -28.77 16.08 32.93
N VAL A 213 -28.93 15.11 32.04
CA VAL A 213 -28.56 15.24 30.63
C VAL A 213 -29.66 14.66 29.72
N SER A 214 -29.87 15.32 28.59
CA SER A 214 -30.72 14.79 27.51
C SER A 214 -29.85 14.48 26.28
N ILE A 215 -30.23 13.43 25.55
CA ILE A 215 -29.52 12.99 24.35
C ILE A 215 -30.46 12.90 23.16
N ARG A 216 -30.05 13.46 22.03
CA ARG A 216 -30.80 13.42 20.78
C ARG A 216 -29.94 13.06 19.59
N ILE A 217 -30.44 12.21 18.72
CA ILE A 217 -29.83 11.85 17.44
C ILE A 217 -30.66 12.54 16.34
N ASP A 218 -30.03 13.45 15.58
CA ASP A 218 -30.67 14.15 14.48
C ASP A 218 -30.65 13.33 13.17
N ASP A 219 -29.68 12.43 13.00
CA ASP A 219 -29.53 11.56 11.82
C ASP A 219 -29.32 10.09 12.24
N PRO A 220 -30.40 9.31 12.34
CA PRO A 220 -30.32 7.90 12.71
C PRO A 220 -29.54 7.03 11.72
N ALA A 221 -29.46 7.42 10.44
CA ALA A 221 -28.70 6.68 9.44
C ALA A 221 -27.19 6.80 9.64
N LEU A 222 -26.74 7.89 10.29
CA LEU A 222 -25.33 8.10 10.62
C LEU A 222 -24.98 7.66 12.04
N CYS A 223 -25.95 7.67 12.97
CA CYS A 223 -25.80 7.19 14.33
C CYS A 223 -27.00 6.30 14.71
N PRO A 224 -26.94 4.99 14.47
CA PRO A 224 -28.05 4.06 14.79
C PRO A 224 -28.35 3.93 16.28
N ARG A 225 -27.36 4.09 17.14
CA ARG A 225 -27.53 3.97 18.59
C ARG A 225 -26.54 4.86 19.36
N TYR A 226 -27.02 5.44 20.44
CA TYR A 226 -26.19 6.21 21.38
C TYR A 226 -26.60 5.88 22.80
N THR A 227 -25.65 5.39 23.58
CA THR A 227 -25.86 4.98 24.98
C THR A 227 -24.97 5.82 25.88
N ALA A 228 -25.49 6.26 27.03
CA ALA A 228 -24.71 7.01 28.00
C ALA A 228 -25.04 6.62 29.44
N ARG A 229 -24.02 6.69 30.29
CA ARG A 229 -24.12 6.62 31.74
C ARG A 229 -23.33 7.74 32.38
N MET A 230 -23.65 8.10 33.59
CA MET A 230 -23.06 9.22 34.30
C MET A 230 -22.43 8.80 35.60
N VAL A 231 -21.28 9.40 35.91
CA VAL A 231 -20.53 9.19 37.14
C VAL A 231 -20.30 10.54 37.81
N ARG A 232 -20.53 10.60 39.13
CA ARG A 232 -20.28 11.77 39.96
C ARG A 232 -19.17 11.49 40.98
N ASN A 233 -18.73 12.55 41.67
CA ASN A 233 -17.68 12.48 42.68
C ASN A 233 -16.40 11.79 42.15
N VAL A 234 -16.10 12.03 40.88
CA VAL A 234 -14.94 11.43 40.19
C VAL A 234 -13.65 11.95 40.82
N LYS A 235 -12.70 11.04 41.00
CA LYS A 235 -11.35 11.32 41.43
C LYS A 235 -10.37 10.86 40.38
N ILE A 236 -9.77 11.81 39.70
CA ILE A 236 -8.76 11.51 38.68
C ILE A 236 -7.47 11.09 39.37
N ALA A 237 -6.97 9.92 39.02
CA ALA A 237 -5.75 9.33 39.58
C ALA A 237 -5.12 8.40 38.52
N PRO A 238 -3.86 7.98 38.67
CA PRO A 238 -3.30 6.88 37.87
C PRO A 238 -4.14 5.61 38.04
N SER A 239 -4.28 4.86 36.95
CA SER A 239 -4.90 3.54 37.00
C SER A 239 -4.09 2.54 37.83
N PRO A 240 -4.68 1.49 38.38
CA PRO A 240 -3.94 0.44 39.10
C PRO A 240 -2.97 -0.30 38.15
N ALA A 241 -1.94 -0.90 38.71
CA ALA A 241 -0.87 -1.56 37.95
C ALA A 241 -1.42 -2.55 36.92
N TRP A 242 -2.34 -3.46 37.32
CA TRP A 242 -2.90 -4.48 36.43
C TRP A 242 -3.58 -3.89 35.18
N MET A 243 -4.22 -2.73 35.27
CA MET A 243 -4.88 -2.07 34.15
C MET A 243 -3.83 -1.42 33.23
N ARG A 244 -2.82 -0.74 33.79
CA ARG A 244 -1.73 -0.12 33.05
C ARG A 244 -0.91 -1.17 32.30
N GLU A 245 -0.65 -2.32 32.90
CA GLU A 245 0.04 -3.44 32.29
C GLU A 245 -0.73 -4.02 31.09
N ARG A 246 -2.03 -4.26 31.22
CA ARG A 246 -2.89 -4.75 30.11
C ARG A 246 -2.94 -3.78 28.95
N LEU A 247 -3.10 -2.49 29.22
CA LEU A 247 -3.07 -1.44 28.20
C LEU A 247 -1.73 -1.42 27.49
N ARG A 248 -0.62 -1.35 28.24
CA ARG A 248 0.74 -1.36 27.69
C ARG A 248 1.02 -2.59 26.85
N ASN A 249 0.72 -3.79 27.35
CA ASN A 249 0.94 -5.06 26.65
C ASN A 249 0.05 -5.18 25.39
N SER A 250 -1.01 -4.38 25.32
CA SER A 250 -1.87 -4.26 24.12
C SER A 250 -1.51 -3.05 23.24
N GLY A 251 -0.38 -2.38 23.50
CA GLY A 251 0.12 -1.26 22.70
C GLY A 251 -0.54 0.09 22.99
N VAL A 252 -1.30 0.23 24.08
CA VAL A 252 -1.98 1.46 24.47
C VAL A 252 -1.28 2.08 25.69
N ARG A 253 -0.95 3.37 25.58
CA ARG A 253 -0.31 4.12 26.63
C ARG A 253 -1.30 4.51 27.73
N PRO A 254 -1.06 4.17 29.02
CA PRO A 254 -1.87 4.63 30.13
C PRO A 254 -1.81 6.15 30.30
N ILE A 255 -2.91 6.77 30.76
CA ILE A 255 -3.04 8.22 30.96
C ILE A 255 -3.56 8.52 32.35
N ASN A 256 -4.82 8.22 32.65
CA ASN A 256 -5.46 8.31 33.94
C ASN A 256 -6.62 7.31 34.02
N ASN A 257 -7.12 7.07 35.19
CA ASN A 257 -8.15 6.04 35.44
C ASN A 257 -9.39 6.13 34.54
N ILE A 258 -9.93 7.31 34.29
CA ILE A 258 -11.13 7.47 33.45
C ILE A 258 -10.83 7.21 31.96
N VAL A 259 -9.76 7.80 31.45
CA VAL A 259 -9.33 7.58 30.05
C VAL A 259 -8.89 6.12 29.84
N ASP A 260 -8.20 5.56 30.81
CA ASP A 260 -7.74 4.17 30.76
C ASP A 260 -8.92 3.18 30.81
N ILE A 261 -9.99 3.47 31.57
CA ILE A 261 -11.24 2.71 31.54
C ILE A 261 -11.82 2.69 30.11
N THR A 262 -11.91 3.83 29.44
CA THR A 262 -12.45 3.88 28.05
C THR A 262 -11.58 3.08 27.08
N ASN A 263 -10.27 3.17 27.20
CA ASN A 263 -9.34 2.39 26.38
C ASN A 263 -9.39 0.88 26.69
N TYR A 264 -9.51 0.54 27.97
CA TYR A 264 -9.64 -0.85 28.43
C TYR A 264 -10.90 -1.50 27.85
N VAL A 265 -12.05 -0.82 27.93
CA VAL A 265 -13.31 -1.31 27.37
C VAL A 265 -13.26 -1.40 25.85
N MET A 266 -12.61 -0.45 25.21
CA MET A 266 -12.38 -0.53 23.74
C MET A 266 -11.58 -1.77 23.35
N LEU A 267 -10.57 -2.15 24.10
CA LEU A 267 -9.80 -3.37 23.86
C LEU A 267 -10.57 -4.64 24.24
N GLU A 268 -11.28 -4.64 25.37
CA GLU A 268 -12.04 -5.79 25.87
C GLU A 268 -13.26 -6.10 25.00
N TYR A 269 -14.09 -5.09 24.70
CA TYR A 269 -15.37 -5.21 23.99
C TYR A 269 -15.30 -4.86 22.50
N GLY A 270 -14.24 -4.21 22.03
CA GLY A 270 -14.17 -3.68 20.65
C GLY A 270 -14.98 -2.41 20.43
N GLN A 271 -15.60 -1.84 21.47
CA GLN A 271 -16.43 -0.65 21.43
C GLN A 271 -15.58 0.57 21.84
N PRO A 272 -15.23 1.46 20.91
CA PRO A 272 -14.60 2.72 21.29
C PRO A 272 -15.57 3.55 22.12
N MET A 273 -15.05 4.09 23.20
CA MET A 273 -15.80 4.90 24.13
C MET A 273 -15.22 6.29 24.25
N HIS A 274 -16.02 7.23 24.69
CA HIS A 274 -15.56 8.55 25.07
C HIS A 274 -16.07 8.91 26.47
N ALA A 275 -15.34 9.77 27.15
CA ALA A 275 -15.71 10.33 28.45
C ALA A 275 -15.69 11.86 28.36
N PHE A 276 -16.85 12.49 28.59
CA PHE A 276 -16.96 13.95 28.61
C PHE A 276 -16.90 14.47 30.05
N ASP A 277 -16.15 15.54 30.29
CA ASP A 277 -16.37 16.35 31.48
C ASP A 277 -17.73 17.02 31.35
N PHE A 278 -18.66 16.62 32.23
CA PHE A 278 -20.03 17.13 32.20
C PHE A 278 -20.12 18.63 32.39
N SER A 279 -19.19 19.24 33.16
CA SER A 279 -19.14 20.67 33.37
C SER A 279 -18.91 21.48 32.09
N CYS A 280 -18.35 20.84 31.06
CA CYS A 280 -18.06 21.43 29.76
C CYS A 280 -19.20 21.27 28.74
N ILE A 281 -20.29 20.55 29.08
CA ILE A 281 -21.43 20.31 28.20
C ILE A 281 -22.48 21.40 28.36
N GLY A 282 -22.55 22.32 27.41
CA GLY A 282 -23.51 23.41 27.37
C GLY A 282 -24.97 22.91 27.26
N GLY A 283 -25.90 23.61 27.95
CA GLY A 283 -27.33 23.27 27.95
C GLY A 283 -27.66 21.90 28.52
N LYS A 284 -26.69 21.17 29.09
CA LYS A 284 -26.88 19.78 29.59
C LYS A 284 -27.53 18.86 28.54
N GLN A 285 -27.11 19.04 27.30
CA GLN A 285 -27.63 18.31 26.17
C GLN A 285 -26.52 17.80 25.26
N ILE A 286 -26.64 16.57 24.82
CA ILE A 286 -25.80 15.97 23.77
C ILE A 286 -26.63 15.78 22.51
N ILE A 287 -26.18 16.36 21.40
CA ILE A 287 -26.85 16.30 20.10
C ILE A 287 -25.89 15.67 19.09
N VAL A 288 -26.27 14.52 18.57
CA VAL A 288 -25.52 13.86 17.49
C VAL A 288 -26.06 14.35 16.16
N ARG A 289 -25.32 15.19 15.48
CA ARG A 289 -25.71 15.83 14.20
C ARG A 289 -24.52 16.02 13.26
N THR A 290 -24.79 16.25 11.99
CA THR A 290 -23.76 16.72 11.07
C THR A 290 -23.31 18.15 11.40
N ALA A 291 -22.05 18.46 11.08
CA ALA A 291 -21.52 19.78 11.28
C ALA A 291 -22.22 20.83 10.41
N ARG A 292 -22.33 22.06 10.91
CA ARG A 292 -22.80 23.21 10.15
C ARG A 292 -21.66 23.79 9.29
N ALA A 293 -22.03 24.47 8.24
CA ALA A 293 -21.02 25.14 7.39
C ALA A 293 -20.22 26.16 8.20
N GLY A 294 -18.89 26.02 8.18
CA GLY A 294 -17.96 26.92 8.86
C GLY A 294 -17.69 26.58 10.34
N GLU A 295 -18.28 25.53 10.89
CA GLU A 295 -17.94 25.05 12.23
C GLU A 295 -16.47 24.58 12.31
N THR A 296 -15.86 24.80 13.45
CA THR A 296 -14.50 24.36 13.78
C THR A 296 -14.47 23.72 15.15
N ILE A 297 -13.53 22.81 15.35
CA ILE A 297 -13.26 22.20 16.66
C ILE A 297 -11.75 22.11 16.88
N GLN A 298 -11.30 22.35 18.08
CA GLN A 298 -9.96 21.96 18.50
C GLN A 298 -10.04 20.54 19.06
N THR A 299 -9.35 19.62 18.43
CA THR A 299 -9.30 18.20 18.83
C THR A 299 -8.26 17.97 19.94
N LEU A 300 -8.34 16.82 20.65
CA LEU A 300 -7.45 16.45 21.77
C LEU A 300 -5.96 16.48 21.41
N ASP A 301 -5.60 16.38 20.13
CA ASP A 301 -4.22 16.55 19.64
C ASP A 301 -3.77 18.02 19.55
N GLY A 302 -4.59 18.95 20.00
CA GLY A 302 -4.31 20.40 20.01
C GLY A 302 -4.53 21.12 18.66
N ASN A 303 -4.91 20.41 17.60
CA ASN A 303 -5.08 20.98 16.28
C ASN A 303 -6.50 21.51 16.05
N ALA A 304 -6.59 22.71 15.44
CA ALA A 304 -7.88 23.26 15.00
C ALA A 304 -8.32 22.61 13.68
N ARG A 305 -9.50 22.02 13.65
CA ARG A 305 -10.08 21.31 12.50
C ARG A 305 -11.28 22.07 11.95
N LYS A 306 -11.29 22.30 10.65
CA LYS A 306 -12.45 22.84 9.94
C LYS A 306 -13.38 21.71 9.55
N LEU A 307 -14.62 21.81 9.99
CA LEU A 307 -15.64 20.79 9.73
C LEU A 307 -16.43 21.09 8.46
N THR A 308 -16.93 20.05 7.84
CA THR A 308 -17.82 20.14 6.67
C THR A 308 -19.17 19.47 6.97
N PRO A 309 -20.28 19.87 6.28
CA PRO A 309 -21.62 19.33 6.54
C PRO A 309 -21.75 17.81 6.35
N ASN A 310 -20.76 17.14 5.80
CA ASN A 310 -20.75 15.67 5.66
C ASN A 310 -20.13 14.95 6.86
N MET A 311 -19.59 15.70 7.84
CA MET A 311 -18.95 15.14 9.01
C MET A 311 -19.94 15.06 10.16
N LEU A 312 -20.05 13.89 10.78
CA LEU A 312 -20.86 13.69 11.97
C LEU A 312 -20.10 14.22 13.20
N CYS A 313 -20.81 14.92 14.06
CA CYS A 313 -20.26 15.51 15.27
C CYS A 313 -21.15 15.20 16.46
N ILE A 314 -20.53 15.11 17.64
CA ILE A 314 -21.21 15.17 18.91
C ILE A 314 -21.13 16.62 19.35
N CYS A 315 -22.29 17.22 19.63
CA CYS A 315 -22.42 18.62 19.93
C CYS A 315 -23.12 18.79 21.26
N ASP A 316 -22.85 19.88 21.95
CA ASP A 316 -23.74 20.41 22.98
C ASP A 316 -24.80 21.34 22.33
N GLU A 317 -25.51 22.14 23.12
CA GLU A 317 -26.51 23.10 22.61
C GLU A 317 -25.88 24.11 21.63
N GLU A 318 -24.62 24.50 21.83
CA GLU A 318 -23.96 25.61 21.12
C GLU A 318 -22.94 25.18 20.08
N LYS A 319 -22.10 24.18 20.38
CA LYS A 319 -20.85 23.86 19.63
C LYS A 319 -20.57 22.36 19.54
N PRO A 320 -19.73 21.93 18.59
CA PRO A 320 -19.18 20.57 18.57
C PRO A 320 -18.23 20.36 19.77
N VAL A 321 -18.40 19.20 20.44
CA VAL A 321 -17.56 18.72 21.53
C VAL A 321 -16.74 17.48 21.16
N ALA A 322 -17.10 16.81 20.06
CA ALA A 322 -16.29 15.76 19.46
C ALA A 322 -16.57 15.61 17.97
N VAL A 323 -15.59 15.12 17.22
CA VAL A 323 -15.79 14.55 15.88
C VAL A 323 -16.18 13.08 16.07
N ALA A 324 -17.45 12.77 15.81
CA ALA A 324 -18.04 11.47 16.12
C ALA A 324 -17.20 10.29 15.58
N GLY A 325 -16.83 9.38 16.47
CA GLY A 325 -16.05 8.17 16.14
C GLY A 325 -14.63 8.40 15.64
N VAL A 326 -14.13 9.65 15.66
CA VAL A 326 -12.77 9.98 15.22
C VAL A 326 -11.92 10.49 16.37
N MET A 327 -12.30 11.61 16.99
CA MET A 327 -11.53 12.19 18.10
C MET A 327 -12.37 13.16 18.92
N GLY A 328 -12.20 13.13 20.24
CA GLY A 328 -12.79 14.09 21.18
C GLY A 328 -12.29 15.51 20.97
N GLY A 329 -13.06 16.47 21.45
CA GLY A 329 -12.68 17.88 21.50
C GLY A 329 -11.89 18.21 22.78
N ALA A 330 -10.88 19.06 22.64
CA ALA A 330 -10.14 19.59 23.78
C ALA A 330 -11.03 20.41 24.76
N ASN A 331 -12.19 20.86 24.28
CA ASN A 331 -13.16 21.66 25.03
C ASN A 331 -14.08 20.84 25.96
N SER A 332 -13.91 19.51 26.00
CA SER A 332 -14.68 18.60 26.87
C SER A 332 -13.79 17.50 27.46
N GLU A 333 -12.47 17.72 27.45
CA GLU A 333 -11.45 16.79 27.93
C GLU A 333 -11.54 16.55 29.44
N ILE A 334 -11.23 15.31 29.85
CA ILE A 334 -11.08 14.95 31.26
C ILE A 334 -9.78 15.53 31.79
N VAL A 335 -9.91 16.39 32.79
CA VAL A 335 -8.80 17.08 33.47
C VAL A 335 -8.71 16.69 34.96
N GLY A 336 -7.65 17.09 35.62
CA GLY A 336 -7.38 16.66 37.00
C GLY A 336 -8.44 17.04 38.06
N ASP A 337 -9.29 18.05 37.80
CA ASP A 337 -10.38 18.53 38.66
C ASP A 337 -11.79 18.13 38.14
N THR A 338 -11.87 17.30 37.13
CA THR A 338 -13.14 16.74 36.61
C THR A 338 -13.86 15.98 37.73
N ALA A 339 -15.07 16.43 38.07
CA ALA A 339 -15.86 15.85 39.16
C ALA A 339 -17.06 15.03 38.69
N MET A 340 -17.54 15.26 37.48
CA MET A 340 -18.66 14.53 36.85
C MET A 340 -18.33 14.17 35.43
N VAL A 341 -18.59 12.92 35.07
CA VAL A 341 -18.26 12.34 33.73
C VAL A 341 -19.50 11.72 33.10
N VAL A 342 -19.69 11.97 31.82
CA VAL A 342 -20.63 11.23 30.97
C VAL A 342 -19.84 10.25 30.09
N PHE A 343 -20.03 8.97 30.29
CA PHE A 343 -19.52 7.95 29.37
C PHE A 343 -20.44 7.82 28.16
N GLU A 344 -19.84 7.78 26.99
CA GLU A 344 -20.45 7.54 25.69
C GLU A 344 -20.11 6.16 25.17
N GLY A 345 -21.11 5.40 24.80
CA GLY A 345 -21.00 4.23 23.93
C GLY A 345 -21.94 4.40 22.75
N ALA A 346 -21.39 4.66 21.58
CA ALA A 346 -22.22 4.92 20.39
C ALA A 346 -21.88 3.99 19.23
N ASN A 347 -22.83 3.87 18.31
CA ASN A 347 -22.60 3.22 17.03
C ASN A 347 -22.72 4.25 15.91
N PHE A 348 -21.75 4.27 14.99
CA PHE A 348 -21.68 5.21 13.90
C PHE A 348 -21.56 4.51 12.56
N ASN A 349 -22.11 5.12 11.50
CA ASN A 349 -21.97 4.63 10.13
C ASN A 349 -20.51 4.61 9.69
N GLY A 350 -19.97 3.41 9.45
CA GLY A 350 -18.54 3.20 9.14
C GLY A 350 -18.06 3.96 7.91
N THR A 351 -18.88 4.10 6.87
CA THR A 351 -18.52 4.86 5.67
C THR A 351 -18.39 6.36 5.97
N SER A 352 -19.27 6.91 6.81
CA SER A 352 -19.20 8.30 7.26
C SER A 352 -17.93 8.56 8.05
N ILE A 353 -17.61 7.68 9.01
CA ILE A 353 -16.39 7.80 9.83
C ILE A 353 -15.13 7.71 8.98
N ARG A 354 -15.05 6.74 8.07
CA ARG A 354 -13.90 6.60 7.16
C ARG A 354 -13.67 7.84 6.31
N ARG A 355 -14.74 8.41 5.73
CA ARG A 355 -14.65 9.64 4.92
C ARG A 355 -14.22 10.84 5.76
N THR A 356 -14.76 10.97 6.97
CA THR A 356 -14.41 12.05 7.90
C THR A 356 -12.94 11.94 8.32
N ALA A 357 -12.49 10.77 8.75
CA ALA A 357 -11.11 10.51 9.13
C ALA A 357 -10.13 10.82 7.99
N ALA A 358 -10.43 10.36 6.78
CA ALA A 358 -9.62 10.64 5.58
C ALA A 358 -9.57 12.13 5.24
N ALA A 359 -10.72 12.84 5.30
CA ALA A 359 -10.79 14.26 4.99
C ALA A 359 -10.02 15.13 6.01
N LEU A 360 -9.96 14.71 7.28
CA LEU A 360 -9.21 15.38 8.34
C LEU A 360 -7.74 14.92 8.40
N GLY A 361 -7.33 13.91 7.61
CA GLY A 361 -6.00 13.31 7.66
C GLY A 361 -5.70 12.63 9.00
N MET A 362 -6.71 12.04 9.64
CA MET A 362 -6.63 11.44 10.99
C MET A 362 -6.97 9.95 10.91
N ARG A 363 -6.14 9.13 11.53
CA ARG A 363 -6.44 7.73 11.78
C ARG A 363 -6.21 7.43 13.24
N THR A 364 -7.27 7.09 13.96
CA THR A 364 -7.24 6.75 15.38
C THR A 364 -7.67 5.30 15.60
N GLU A 365 -7.41 4.76 16.80
CA GLU A 365 -7.92 3.43 17.19
C GLU A 365 -9.43 3.34 17.13
N ALA A 366 -10.12 4.44 17.48
CA ALA A 366 -11.57 4.54 17.38
C ALA A 366 -12.05 4.53 15.93
N SER A 367 -11.51 5.42 15.08
CA SER A 367 -11.92 5.49 13.66
C SER A 367 -11.61 4.20 12.91
N GLY A 368 -10.49 3.54 13.21
CA GLY A 368 -10.11 2.25 12.63
C GLY A 368 -11.05 1.10 12.97
N ARG A 369 -11.78 1.19 14.09
CA ARG A 369 -12.83 0.25 14.48
C ARG A 369 -14.17 0.62 13.88
N PHE A 370 -14.62 1.86 14.04
CA PHE A 370 -15.92 2.31 13.52
C PHE A 370 -16.03 2.18 12.00
N GLU A 371 -14.95 2.47 11.25
CA GLU A 371 -14.99 2.38 9.78
C GLU A 371 -15.33 0.99 9.24
N LYS A 372 -15.16 -0.06 10.06
CA LYS A 372 -15.43 -1.45 9.71
C LYS A 372 -16.87 -1.91 10.04
N GLY A 373 -17.64 -1.07 10.73
CA GLY A 373 -19.02 -1.39 11.11
C GLY A 373 -19.09 -2.22 12.40
N LEU A 374 -19.16 -1.56 13.54
CA LEU A 374 -19.28 -2.20 14.85
C LEU A 374 -20.71 -2.65 15.14
N ASP A 375 -20.84 -3.56 16.11
CA ASP A 375 -22.11 -4.06 16.62
C ASP A 375 -22.85 -2.99 17.42
N PRO A 376 -24.02 -2.52 16.96
CA PRO A 376 -24.81 -1.54 17.73
C PRO A 376 -25.40 -2.11 19.02
N MET A 377 -25.49 -3.43 19.18
CA MET A 377 -25.99 -4.05 20.41
C MET A 377 -24.95 -4.06 21.52
N ASN A 378 -23.68 -3.83 21.21
CA ASN A 378 -22.58 -3.88 22.18
C ASN A 378 -22.46 -2.60 23.05
N THR A 379 -23.10 -1.49 22.66
CA THR A 379 -22.94 -0.18 23.29
C THR A 379 -23.33 -0.18 24.77
N VAL A 380 -24.44 -0.82 25.15
CA VAL A 380 -24.91 -0.86 26.54
C VAL A 380 -23.96 -1.66 27.43
N ALA A 381 -23.57 -2.86 26.98
CA ALA A 381 -22.64 -3.69 27.75
C ALA A 381 -21.27 -3.02 27.95
N ALA A 382 -20.80 -2.30 26.93
CA ALA A 382 -19.54 -1.57 27.01
C ALA A 382 -19.62 -0.40 28.04
N VAL A 383 -20.70 0.38 28.02
CA VAL A 383 -20.88 1.50 28.95
C VAL A 383 -21.08 0.98 30.38
N ASP A 384 -21.84 -0.12 30.56
CA ASP A 384 -22.00 -0.76 31.87
C ASP A 384 -20.68 -1.30 32.40
N ARG A 385 -19.83 -1.88 31.52
CA ARG A 385 -18.49 -2.33 31.91
C ARG A 385 -17.59 -1.17 32.36
N ALA A 386 -17.65 -0.03 31.70
CA ALA A 386 -16.93 1.16 32.12
C ALA A 386 -17.37 1.62 33.52
N CYS A 387 -18.68 1.63 33.77
CA CYS A 387 -19.24 1.94 35.08
C CYS A 387 -18.83 0.93 36.17
N GLU A 388 -18.82 -0.36 35.85
CA GLU A 388 -18.36 -1.39 36.78
C GLU A 388 -16.86 -1.20 37.13
N LEU A 389 -16.03 -0.82 36.17
CA LEU A 389 -14.64 -0.50 36.39
C LEU A 389 -14.49 0.73 37.27
N VAL A 390 -15.34 1.76 37.15
CA VAL A 390 -15.35 2.92 38.08
C VAL A 390 -15.62 2.48 39.50
N GLU A 391 -16.60 1.61 39.72
CA GLU A 391 -16.91 1.10 41.07
C GLU A 391 -15.78 0.21 41.61
N LEU A 392 -15.23 -0.67 40.78
CA LEU A 392 -14.11 -1.55 41.11
C LEU A 392 -12.87 -0.75 41.54
N LEU A 393 -12.60 0.35 40.87
CA LEU A 393 -11.47 1.22 41.18
C LEU A 393 -11.76 2.21 42.31
N GLY A 394 -13.05 2.34 42.75
CA GLY A 394 -13.46 3.32 43.73
C GLY A 394 -13.20 4.77 43.35
N CYS A 395 -13.15 5.05 42.03
CA CYS A 395 -12.78 6.36 41.50
C CYS A 395 -13.96 7.30 41.21
N GLY A 396 -15.20 6.91 41.55
CA GLY A 396 -16.41 7.68 41.36
C GLY A 396 -17.64 6.91 41.84
N GLU A 397 -18.78 7.56 41.75
CA GLU A 397 -20.09 7.01 42.09
C GLU A 397 -20.97 6.97 40.82
N VAL A 398 -21.35 5.79 40.38
CA VAL A 398 -22.21 5.63 39.23
C VAL A 398 -23.64 6.06 39.54
N MET A 399 -24.22 6.94 38.76
CA MET A 399 -25.62 7.41 38.88
C MET A 399 -26.59 6.36 38.36
N ARG A 400 -27.87 6.42 38.85
CA ARG A 400 -28.91 5.54 38.35
C ARG A 400 -29.32 5.87 36.92
N GLY A 401 -29.87 4.86 36.27
CA GLY A 401 -30.41 4.99 34.93
C GLY A 401 -29.32 4.88 33.84
N THR A 402 -29.78 4.59 32.65
CA THR A 402 -28.99 4.55 31.40
C THR A 402 -29.82 5.26 30.33
N ILE A 403 -29.24 6.24 29.67
CA ILE A 403 -29.83 6.81 28.47
C ILE A 403 -29.42 5.95 27.29
N ASP A 404 -30.40 5.32 26.65
CA ASP A 404 -30.22 4.48 25.47
C ASP A 404 -31.15 4.99 24.36
N VAL A 405 -30.58 5.69 23.39
CA VAL A 405 -31.30 6.23 22.26
C VAL A 405 -31.08 5.29 21.06
N LEU A 406 -32.13 4.52 20.76
CA LEU A 406 -32.20 3.59 19.62
C LEU A 406 -33.39 4.00 18.75
N PRO A 407 -33.26 4.89 17.78
CA PRO A 407 -34.35 5.42 16.97
C PRO A 407 -35.11 4.36 16.19
N GLU A 408 -34.42 3.36 15.68
CA GLU A 408 -34.97 2.25 14.91
C GLU A 408 -34.59 0.91 15.53
N PRO A 409 -35.54 -0.05 15.67
CA PRO A 409 -35.20 -1.35 16.22
C PRO A 409 -34.26 -2.11 15.28
N ILE A 410 -33.23 -2.75 15.86
CA ILE A 410 -32.31 -3.58 15.13
C ILE A 410 -32.90 -4.97 14.96
N VAL A 411 -33.10 -5.37 13.71
CA VAL A 411 -33.61 -6.70 13.36
C VAL A 411 -32.43 -7.63 13.06
N PRO A 412 -32.34 -8.80 13.72
CA PRO A 412 -31.31 -9.78 13.41
C PRO A 412 -31.36 -10.20 11.94
N LYS A 413 -30.20 -10.30 11.30
CA LYS A 413 -30.09 -10.87 9.95
C LYS A 413 -30.37 -12.37 9.99
N THR A 414 -30.96 -12.91 8.94
CA THR A 414 -31.21 -14.34 8.82
C THR A 414 -30.70 -14.88 7.49
N VAL A 415 -30.16 -16.11 7.52
CA VAL A 415 -29.70 -16.81 6.33
C VAL A 415 -30.27 -18.24 6.39
N LYS A 416 -30.62 -18.79 5.24
CA LYS A 416 -31.10 -20.19 5.19
C LYS A 416 -29.90 -21.15 5.15
N LEU A 417 -29.93 -22.19 6.00
CA LEU A 417 -29.01 -23.31 5.90
C LEU A 417 -29.39 -24.19 4.70
N GLU A 418 -28.52 -24.30 3.74
CA GLU A 418 -28.68 -25.09 2.51
C GLU A 418 -27.49 -26.05 2.37
N PRO A 419 -27.48 -27.21 3.05
CA PRO A 419 -26.31 -28.11 3.13
C PRO A 419 -25.78 -28.54 1.76
N ASP A 420 -26.66 -28.83 0.81
CA ASP A 420 -26.27 -29.22 -0.55
C ASP A 420 -25.52 -28.11 -1.28
N LYS A 421 -25.94 -26.84 -1.09
CA LYS A 421 -25.27 -25.69 -1.70
C LYS A 421 -23.91 -25.44 -1.05
N VAL A 422 -23.84 -25.55 0.28
CA VAL A 422 -22.58 -25.40 1.02
C VAL A 422 -21.57 -26.45 0.56
N ASN A 423 -21.96 -27.73 0.56
CA ASN A 423 -21.09 -28.81 0.10
C ASN A 423 -20.73 -28.68 -1.39
N GLY A 424 -21.68 -28.25 -2.23
CA GLY A 424 -21.42 -27.99 -3.66
C GLY A 424 -20.41 -26.87 -3.90
N LEU A 425 -20.44 -25.81 -3.06
CA LEU A 425 -19.48 -24.72 -3.13
C LEU A 425 -18.08 -25.15 -2.64
N LEU A 426 -18.03 -25.87 -1.52
CA LEU A 426 -16.78 -26.28 -0.90
C LEU A 426 -16.14 -27.50 -1.57
N GLY A 427 -16.92 -28.28 -2.31
CA GLY A 427 -16.47 -29.57 -2.86
C GLY A 427 -16.31 -30.64 -1.77
N THR A 428 -17.15 -30.61 -0.73
CA THR A 428 -17.10 -31.47 0.44
C THR A 428 -18.38 -32.29 0.60
N ASP A 429 -18.41 -33.13 1.63
CA ASP A 429 -19.59 -33.90 2.07
C ASP A 429 -19.76 -33.79 3.59
N VAL A 430 -19.75 -32.54 4.10
CA VAL A 430 -19.93 -32.24 5.51
C VAL A 430 -21.39 -32.49 5.89
N SER A 431 -21.61 -33.29 6.95
CA SER A 431 -22.97 -33.56 7.40
C SER A 431 -23.67 -32.31 7.93
N GLU A 432 -24.99 -32.21 7.75
CA GLU A 432 -25.80 -31.14 8.31
C GLU A 432 -25.64 -31.03 9.84
N ALA A 433 -25.53 -32.15 10.54
CA ALA A 433 -25.30 -32.16 11.98
C ALA A 433 -23.99 -31.46 12.37
N GLU A 434 -22.93 -31.63 11.59
CA GLU A 434 -21.65 -30.96 11.82
C GLU A 434 -21.70 -29.47 11.46
N MET A 435 -22.39 -29.12 10.37
CA MET A 435 -22.64 -27.72 10.02
C MET A 435 -23.36 -26.99 11.16
N ARG A 436 -24.43 -27.58 11.68
CA ARG A 436 -25.18 -27.02 12.82
C ARG A 436 -24.33 -26.92 14.08
N ARG A 437 -23.50 -27.92 14.37
CA ARG A 437 -22.58 -27.90 15.52
C ARG A 437 -21.63 -26.70 15.43
N ILE A 438 -21.01 -26.51 14.27
CA ILE A 438 -20.06 -25.41 14.03
C ILE A 438 -20.76 -24.05 14.21
N LEU A 439 -21.92 -23.86 13.59
CA LEU A 439 -22.66 -22.60 13.67
C LEU A 439 -23.09 -22.27 15.11
N LEU A 440 -23.60 -23.25 15.85
CA LEU A 440 -23.98 -23.06 17.25
C LEU A 440 -22.76 -22.71 18.12
N ALA A 441 -21.61 -23.35 17.90
CA ALA A 441 -20.38 -23.05 18.63
C ALA A 441 -19.89 -21.61 18.36
N LEU A 442 -20.12 -21.09 17.16
CA LEU A 442 -19.81 -19.70 16.76
C LEU A 442 -20.83 -18.67 17.29
N GLY A 443 -21.87 -19.11 17.97
CA GLY A 443 -22.89 -18.23 18.53
C GLY A 443 -24.03 -17.87 17.58
N PHE A 444 -24.17 -18.55 16.44
CA PHE A 444 -25.37 -18.46 15.63
C PHE A 444 -26.52 -19.20 16.31
N GLU A 445 -27.74 -18.72 16.14
CA GLU A 445 -28.95 -19.42 16.58
C GLU A 445 -29.63 -20.08 15.38
N LEU A 446 -30.36 -21.19 15.64
CA LEU A 446 -30.98 -21.97 14.59
C LEU A 446 -32.47 -22.15 14.91
N ASP A 447 -33.35 -21.70 14.00
CA ASP A 447 -34.78 -22.00 14.03
C ASP A 447 -35.14 -22.81 12.78
N GLY A 448 -35.22 -24.14 12.93
CA GLY A 448 -35.31 -25.04 11.79
C GLY A 448 -34.08 -24.90 10.87
N ASP A 449 -34.34 -24.52 9.61
CA ASP A 449 -33.29 -24.26 8.63
C ASP A 449 -32.91 -22.75 8.55
N THR A 450 -33.51 -21.93 9.40
CA THR A 450 -33.18 -20.51 9.45
C THR A 450 -32.07 -20.29 10.46
N ILE A 451 -30.94 -19.72 9.97
CA ILE A 451 -29.81 -19.27 10.77
C ILE A 451 -30.08 -17.84 11.18
N ILE A 452 -30.10 -17.55 12.47
CA ILE A 452 -30.16 -16.18 13.02
C ILE A 452 -28.71 -15.76 13.28
N VAL A 453 -28.29 -14.70 12.58
CA VAL A 453 -26.93 -14.19 12.62
C VAL A 453 -26.74 -13.32 13.87
N PRO A 454 -25.71 -13.58 14.71
CA PRO A 454 -25.43 -12.75 15.86
C PRO A 454 -25.06 -11.31 15.45
N SER A 455 -25.44 -10.32 16.24
CA SER A 455 -25.33 -8.91 15.92
C SER A 455 -23.89 -8.44 15.62
N TRP A 456 -22.88 -9.10 16.22
CA TRP A 456 -21.47 -8.78 15.98
C TRP A 456 -20.92 -9.33 14.65
N ARG A 457 -21.68 -10.19 13.93
CA ARG A 457 -21.29 -10.74 12.63
C ARG A 457 -22.01 -9.99 11.51
N GLY A 458 -21.70 -8.70 11.39
CA GLY A 458 -22.24 -7.84 10.35
C GLY A 458 -21.87 -8.27 8.91
N ASP A 459 -20.88 -9.11 8.75
CA ASP A 459 -20.35 -9.64 7.49
C ASP A 459 -21.18 -10.80 6.91
N VAL A 460 -21.98 -11.50 7.72
CA VAL A 460 -22.73 -12.68 7.27
C VAL A 460 -24.10 -12.27 6.71
N GLU A 461 -24.27 -12.41 5.39
CA GLU A 461 -25.49 -12.02 4.68
C GLU A 461 -25.98 -13.06 3.67
N HIS A 462 -25.12 -13.99 3.27
CA HIS A 462 -25.39 -14.91 2.18
C HIS A 462 -24.95 -16.34 2.53
N TYR A 463 -25.47 -17.35 1.80
CA TYR A 463 -25.09 -18.74 2.05
C TYR A 463 -23.58 -19.03 1.87
N SER A 464 -22.89 -18.23 1.05
CA SER A 464 -21.43 -18.34 0.89
C SER A 464 -20.67 -17.96 2.15
N ASP A 465 -21.19 -17.01 2.94
CA ASP A 465 -20.60 -16.61 4.20
C ASP A 465 -20.78 -17.75 5.25
N ILE A 466 -21.93 -18.42 5.21
CA ILE A 466 -22.14 -19.63 6.00
C ILE A 466 -21.21 -20.75 5.57
N ALA A 467 -20.97 -20.92 4.28
CA ALA A 467 -20.00 -21.90 3.78
C ALA A 467 -18.58 -21.60 4.24
N GLU A 468 -18.18 -20.32 4.32
CA GLU A 468 -16.90 -19.90 4.88
C GLU A 468 -16.79 -20.28 6.36
N GLU A 469 -17.81 -20.00 7.17
CA GLU A 469 -17.81 -20.36 8.59
C GLU A 469 -17.66 -21.86 8.80
N ILE A 470 -18.32 -22.65 7.98
CA ILE A 470 -18.21 -24.10 8.03
C ILE A 470 -16.83 -24.56 7.58
N ALA A 471 -16.30 -24.00 6.48
CA ALA A 471 -14.99 -24.36 5.95
C ALA A 471 -13.85 -24.07 6.94
N ARG A 472 -13.90 -22.92 7.64
CA ARG A 472 -12.90 -22.52 8.64
C ARG A 472 -12.71 -23.58 9.74
N PHE A 473 -13.83 -24.14 10.25
CA PHE A 473 -13.80 -25.08 11.37
C PHE A 473 -13.89 -26.54 10.94
N TYR A 474 -14.34 -26.84 9.73
CA TYR A 474 -14.10 -28.13 9.10
C TYR A 474 -12.60 -28.30 8.80
N GLY A 475 -11.92 -27.20 8.52
CA GLY A 475 -10.48 -27.10 8.21
C GLY A 475 -10.21 -27.17 6.72
N TYR A 476 -9.61 -26.12 6.20
CA TYR A 476 -9.24 -26.01 4.76
C TYR A 476 -8.35 -27.17 4.30
N ASN A 477 -7.50 -27.70 5.17
CA ASN A 477 -6.63 -28.83 4.86
C ASN A 477 -7.39 -30.15 4.65
N ASN A 478 -8.65 -30.23 5.08
CA ASN A 478 -9.53 -31.40 4.90
C ASN A 478 -10.33 -31.31 3.59
N ILE A 479 -10.31 -30.16 2.92
CA ILE A 479 -11.01 -29.97 1.63
C ILE A 479 -10.18 -30.63 0.52
N PRO A 480 -10.74 -31.61 -0.23
CA PRO A 480 -9.99 -32.34 -1.23
C PRO A 480 -9.64 -31.45 -2.44
N CYS A 481 -8.39 -31.52 -2.89
CA CYS A 481 -8.00 -30.91 -4.16
C CYS A 481 -8.60 -31.69 -5.32
N THR A 482 -9.44 -31.06 -6.13
CA THR A 482 -10.06 -31.66 -7.30
C THR A 482 -9.59 -30.97 -8.58
N LEU A 483 -9.59 -31.73 -9.70
CA LEU A 483 -9.35 -31.14 -11.03
C LEU A 483 -10.56 -30.30 -11.46
N MET A 484 -10.31 -29.17 -12.08
CA MET A 484 -11.36 -28.35 -12.69
C MET A 484 -12.13 -29.16 -13.74
N ARG A 485 -13.44 -29.11 -13.69
CA ARG A 485 -14.35 -29.66 -14.70
C ARG A 485 -15.13 -28.49 -15.30
N GLY A 486 -15.12 -28.41 -16.62
CA GLY A 486 -15.84 -27.37 -17.35
C GLY A 486 -15.79 -27.58 -18.84
N GLN A 487 -16.65 -26.89 -19.54
CA GLN A 487 -16.55 -26.82 -21.00
C GLN A 487 -15.29 -26.05 -21.36
N THR A 488 -14.45 -26.65 -22.18
CA THR A 488 -13.31 -25.96 -22.76
C THR A 488 -13.78 -25.05 -23.89
N THR A 489 -13.37 -23.81 -23.85
CA THR A 489 -13.57 -22.86 -24.94
C THR A 489 -12.24 -22.66 -25.66
N SER A 490 -12.33 -22.45 -27.00
CA SER A 490 -11.15 -22.10 -27.75
C SER A 490 -10.68 -20.70 -27.36
N GLY A 491 -9.60 -20.65 -26.60
CA GLY A 491 -8.93 -19.40 -26.26
C GLY A 491 -8.04 -18.92 -27.41
N GLY A 492 -7.64 -17.67 -27.40
CA GLY A 492 -6.69 -17.12 -28.37
C GLY A 492 -6.38 -15.66 -28.14
N TYR A 493 -5.35 -15.18 -28.81
CA TYR A 493 -5.00 -13.77 -28.79
C TYR A 493 -5.91 -12.97 -29.72
N THR A 494 -6.28 -11.77 -29.30
CA THR A 494 -6.86 -10.76 -30.19
C THR A 494 -5.86 -10.37 -31.29
N ASP A 495 -6.32 -9.77 -32.36
CA ASP A 495 -5.44 -9.34 -33.44
C ASP A 495 -4.41 -8.29 -33.00
N ALA A 496 -4.79 -7.42 -32.09
CA ALA A 496 -3.85 -6.48 -31.45
C ALA A 496 -2.76 -7.22 -30.67
N GLN A 497 -3.13 -8.19 -29.83
CA GLN A 497 -2.16 -8.99 -29.07
C GLN A 497 -1.25 -9.83 -29.99
N LYS A 498 -1.79 -10.39 -31.07
CA LYS A 498 -0.97 -11.11 -32.09
C LYS A 498 0.05 -10.19 -32.73
N ALA A 499 -0.34 -8.96 -33.05
CA ALA A 499 0.56 -7.97 -33.65
C ALA A 499 1.64 -7.52 -32.67
N GLU A 500 1.29 -7.21 -31.40
CA GLU A 500 2.26 -6.87 -30.36
C GLU A 500 3.30 -7.98 -30.17
N ARG A 501 2.85 -9.24 -30.07
CA ARG A 501 3.76 -10.40 -29.96
C ARG A 501 4.64 -10.56 -31.20
N SER A 502 4.09 -10.32 -32.39
CA SER A 502 4.85 -10.36 -33.66
C SER A 502 5.93 -9.27 -33.67
N ILE A 503 5.61 -8.04 -33.25
CA ILE A 503 6.56 -6.93 -33.16
C ILE A 503 7.68 -7.29 -32.17
N GLY A 504 7.35 -7.76 -30.99
CA GLY A 504 8.35 -8.18 -30.00
C GLY A 504 9.25 -9.32 -30.51
N THR A 505 8.66 -10.29 -31.24
CA THR A 505 9.44 -11.38 -31.86
C THR A 505 10.40 -10.84 -32.93
N MET A 506 9.94 -9.93 -33.78
CA MET A 506 10.78 -9.31 -34.81
C MET A 506 11.88 -8.44 -34.19
N ALA A 507 11.55 -7.65 -33.17
CA ALA A 507 12.55 -6.84 -32.47
C ALA A 507 13.66 -7.71 -31.87
N ARG A 508 13.31 -8.81 -31.21
CA ARG A 508 14.30 -9.76 -30.67
C ARG A 508 15.13 -10.42 -31.78
N ALA A 509 14.50 -10.80 -32.90
CA ALA A 509 15.22 -11.35 -34.04
C ALA A 509 16.22 -10.35 -34.68
N LEU A 510 15.96 -9.05 -34.53
CA LEU A 510 16.86 -7.96 -34.94
C LEU A 510 17.91 -7.62 -33.89
N GLY A 511 17.98 -8.37 -32.79
CA GLY A 511 18.97 -8.22 -31.74
C GLY A 511 18.62 -7.19 -30.65
N TYR A 512 17.36 -6.77 -30.54
CA TYR A 512 16.88 -5.89 -29.46
C TYR A 512 16.42 -6.71 -28.27
N SER A 513 16.79 -6.28 -27.06
CA SER A 513 16.28 -6.82 -25.79
C SER A 513 15.08 -6.02 -25.30
N GLU A 514 14.10 -6.73 -24.78
CA GLU A 514 12.90 -6.10 -24.22
C GLU A 514 13.21 -5.42 -22.88
N ILE A 515 12.67 -4.23 -22.69
CA ILE A 515 12.67 -3.54 -21.41
C ILE A 515 11.25 -3.14 -21.02
N ILE A 516 11.04 -2.98 -19.73
CA ILE A 516 9.82 -2.42 -19.14
C ILE A 516 10.26 -1.30 -18.21
N THR A 517 9.78 -0.09 -18.48
CA THR A 517 10.11 1.09 -17.69
C THR A 517 8.88 1.63 -16.97
N TYR A 518 9.09 2.43 -15.91
CA TYR A 518 7.99 3.06 -15.21
C TYR A 518 7.22 4.03 -16.09
N SER A 519 5.91 4.05 -15.92
CA SER A 519 5.03 5.06 -16.56
C SER A 519 5.08 6.40 -15.84
N PHE A 520 5.58 6.43 -14.61
CA PHE A 520 5.79 7.63 -13.81
C PHE A 520 7.18 8.19 -14.09
N ILE A 521 7.25 9.50 -14.34
CA ILE A 521 8.51 10.19 -14.63
C ILE A 521 8.57 11.53 -13.90
N SER A 522 9.76 12.15 -13.88
CA SER A 522 9.94 13.52 -13.42
C SER A 522 9.55 14.52 -14.51
N PRO A 523 8.92 15.65 -14.17
CA PRO A 523 8.74 16.77 -15.11
C PRO A 523 10.06 17.24 -15.74
N SER A 524 11.18 17.15 -15.00
CA SER A 524 12.52 17.54 -15.47
C SER A 524 13.05 16.69 -16.64
N TYR A 525 12.46 15.51 -16.88
CA TYR A 525 12.85 14.65 -18.01
C TYR A 525 12.53 15.28 -19.37
N TYR A 526 11.49 16.11 -19.44
CA TYR A 526 11.19 16.86 -20.64
C TYR A 526 12.25 17.92 -20.97
N ASP A 527 12.88 18.51 -19.94
CA ASP A 527 14.00 19.43 -20.14
C ASP A 527 15.24 18.67 -20.62
N LYS A 528 15.52 17.48 -20.10
CA LYS A 528 16.63 16.64 -20.55
C LYS A 528 16.54 16.29 -22.03
N ILE A 529 15.34 16.01 -22.55
CA ILE A 529 15.11 15.76 -23.98
C ILE A 529 14.85 17.04 -24.77
N ARG A 530 15.04 18.22 -24.16
CA ARG A 530 14.96 19.55 -24.80
C ARG A 530 13.58 19.90 -25.36
N LEU A 531 12.49 19.39 -24.82
CA LEU A 531 11.16 19.79 -25.25
C LEU A 531 10.91 21.27 -24.93
N PRO A 532 10.34 22.06 -25.85
CA PRO A 532 9.91 23.43 -25.57
C PRO A 532 8.93 23.51 -24.40
N ALA A 533 8.92 24.64 -23.71
CA ALA A 533 8.05 24.83 -22.55
C ALA A 533 6.54 24.77 -22.91
N ASP A 534 6.20 25.13 -24.14
CA ASP A 534 4.85 25.13 -24.72
C ASP A 534 4.50 23.83 -25.47
N SER A 535 5.36 22.82 -25.41
CA SER A 535 5.11 21.53 -26.07
C SER A 535 3.88 20.84 -25.48
N PRO A 536 2.93 20.35 -26.32
CA PRO A 536 1.78 19.59 -25.85
C PRO A 536 2.15 18.31 -25.09
N LEU A 537 3.35 17.77 -25.32
CA LEU A 537 3.85 16.60 -24.59
C LEU A 537 4.16 16.89 -23.12
N ARG A 538 4.19 18.16 -22.70
CA ARG A 538 4.35 18.55 -21.29
C ARG A 538 3.04 18.57 -20.52
N ASP A 539 1.89 18.45 -21.19
CA ASP A 539 0.58 18.38 -20.55
C ASP A 539 0.35 16.97 -19.99
N SER A 540 1.06 16.66 -18.93
CA SER A 540 1.05 15.36 -18.26
C SER A 540 0.07 15.32 -17.09
N MET A 541 -0.58 14.19 -16.91
CA MET A 541 -1.37 13.91 -15.71
C MET A 541 -0.45 13.89 -14.48
N LYS A 542 -0.85 14.62 -13.44
CA LYS A 542 -0.13 14.68 -12.16
C LYS A 542 -0.62 13.59 -11.20
N ILE A 543 0.29 12.94 -10.50
CA ILE A 543 -0.03 12.02 -9.43
C ILE A 543 -0.38 12.84 -8.18
N LEU A 544 -1.51 12.51 -7.52
CA LEU A 544 -1.99 13.27 -6.36
C LEU A 544 -1.05 13.16 -5.15
N ASN A 545 -0.47 11.98 -4.93
CA ASN A 545 0.41 11.67 -3.81
C ASN A 545 1.62 10.87 -4.29
N PRO A 546 2.53 11.48 -5.07
CA PRO A 546 3.70 10.79 -5.60
C PRO A 546 4.68 10.42 -4.48
N LEU A 547 5.46 9.37 -4.70
CA LEU A 547 6.55 8.99 -3.79
C LEU A 547 7.67 10.04 -3.77
N GLY A 548 7.88 10.75 -4.89
CA GLY A 548 8.85 11.81 -5.03
C GLY A 548 8.62 12.58 -6.34
N GLU A 549 9.37 13.68 -6.57
CA GLU A 549 9.28 14.46 -7.78
C GLU A 549 9.68 13.65 -9.02
N ASP A 550 10.60 12.71 -8.88
CA ASP A 550 11.09 11.82 -9.93
C ASP A 550 10.01 10.89 -10.49
N THR A 551 8.87 10.73 -9.80
CA THR A 551 7.74 9.88 -10.19
C THR A 551 6.40 10.62 -10.10
N SER A 552 6.41 11.95 -10.33
CA SER A 552 5.24 12.80 -10.01
C SER A 552 4.24 13.00 -11.14
N ILE A 553 4.59 12.60 -12.38
CA ILE A 553 3.73 12.72 -13.55
C ILE A 553 3.68 11.44 -14.38
N MET A 554 2.58 11.26 -15.13
CA MET A 554 2.46 10.20 -16.13
C MET A 554 3.15 10.61 -17.42
N ARG A 555 3.94 9.71 -18.03
CA ARG A 555 4.66 9.99 -19.28
C ARG A 555 3.73 10.15 -20.48
N THR A 556 4.04 11.09 -21.37
CA THR A 556 3.40 11.32 -22.67
C THR A 556 4.26 10.81 -23.84
N THR A 557 5.50 10.41 -23.58
CA THR A 557 6.46 9.78 -24.51
C THR A 557 7.32 8.79 -23.76
N ILE A 558 7.79 7.72 -24.40
CA ILE A 558 8.69 6.72 -23.81
C ILE A 558 10.17 7.18 -23.89
N LEU A 559 10.45 8.15 -24.75
CA LEU A 559 11.81 8.59 -25.04
C LEU A 559 12.68 8.86 -23.81
N PRO A 560 12.23 9.64 -22.78
CA PRO A 560 13.04 9.86 -21.57
C PRO A 560 13.41 8.58 -20.85
N SER A 561 12.45 7.66 -20.71
CA SER A 561 12.64 6.39 -20.04
C SER A 561 13.63 5.49 -20.79
N MET A 562 13.55 5.45 -22.12
CA MET A 562 14.50 4.73 -22.96
C MET A 562 15.92 5.30 -22.81
N LEU A 563 16.06 6.63 -22.85
CA LEU A 563 17.37 7.29 -22.70
C LEU A 563 17.97 7.01 -21.32
N GLU A 564 17.18 6.92 -20.29
CA GLU A 564 17.64 6.58 -18.94
C GLU A 564 18.24 5.17 -18.87
N ILE A 565 17.59 4.19 -19.50
CA ILE A 565 18.10 2.82 -19.53
C ILE A 565 19.35 2.71 -20.43
N LEU A 566 19.39 3.41 -21.57
CA LEU A 566 20.59 3.49 -22.39
C LEU A 566 21.74 4.11 -21.61
N THR A 567 21.51 5.20 -20.88
CA THR A 567 22.48 5.87 -20.01
C THR A 567 22.99 4.94 -18.91
N ARG A 568 22.10 4.21 -18.26
CA ARG A 568 22.49 3.23 -17.24
C ARG A 568 23.43 2.19 -17.80
N ASN A 569 23.11 1.63 -18.97
CA ASN A 569 23.95 0.67 -19.66
C ASN A 569 25.31 1.29 -20.07
N TYR A 570 25.31 2.52 -20.55
CA TYR A 570 26.52 3.26 -20.88
C TYR A 570 27.44 3.42 -19.65
N ASN A 571 26.89 3.79 -18.51
CA ASN A 571 27.59 3.93 -17.23
C ASN A 571 28.15 2.59 -16.72
N TYR A 572 27.46 1.48 -16.99
CA TYR A 572 27.98 0.12 -16.76
C TYR A 572 29.02 -0.33 -17.80
N ARG A 573 29.40 0.57 -18.73
CA ARG A 573 30.40 0.33 -19.77
C ARG A 573 30.07 -0.80 -20.77
N ASN A 574 28.78 -1.04 -20.97
CA ASN A 574 28.33 -1.90 -22.06
C ASN A 574 28.67 -1.23 -23.40
N LYS A 575 29.44 -1.94 -24.27
CA LYS A 575 29.96 -1.35 -25.51
C LYS A 575 28.92 -1.18 -26.62
N ALA A 576 27.89 -2.00 -26.61
CA ALA A 576 26.81 -1.98 -27.59
C ALA A 576 25.51 -2.44 -26.94
N VAL A 577 24.42 -1.69 -27.16
CA VAL A 577 23.12 -1.98 -26.58
C VAL A 577 22.03 -1.72 -27.63
N ARG A 578 21.05 -2.62 -27.71
CA ARG A 578 19.82 -2.46 -28.49
C ARG A 578 18.64 -2.89 -27.65
N LEU A 579 17.70 -1.98 -27.41
CA LEU A 579 16.55 -2.16 -26.52
C LEU A 579 15.26 -1.83 -27.24
N TYR A 580 14.17 -2.51 -26.84
CA TYR A 580 12.83 -2.11 -27.26
C TYR A 580 11.86 -2.16 -26.10
N GLU A 581 10.84 -1.31 -26.17
CA GLU A 581 9.69 -1.29 -25.26
C GLU A 581 8.40 -1.12 -26.07
N ILE A 582 7.38 -1.90 -25.73
CA ILE A 582 5.98 -1.63 -26.12
C ILE A 582 5.28 -1.14 -24.87
N GLY A 583 5.19 0.17 -24.71
CA GLY A 583 4.71 0.80 -23.51
C GLY A 583 3.53 1.75 -23.75
N LYS A 584 2.73 1.99 -22.70
CA LYS A 584 1.68 3.01 -22.72
C LYS A 584 2.24 4.38 -22.45
N VAL A 585 1.60 5.38 -23.02
CA VAL A 585 1.73 6.80 -22.70
C VAL A 585 0.34 7.35 -22.36
N TYR A 586 0.26 8.50 -21.70
CA TYR A 586 -0.97 8.94 -21.06
C TYR A 586 -1.26 10.40 -21.43
N PHE A 587 -2.39 10.65 -22.06
CA PHE A 587 -2.85 12.00 -22.40
C PHE A 587 -4.12 12.31 -21.63
N ALA A 588 -4.12 13.40 -20.88
CA ALA A 588 -5.26 13.81 -20.07
C ALA A 588 -6.48 14.13 -20.95
N ARG A 589 -7.66 13.69 -20.51
CA ARG A 589 -8.94 14.02 -21.10
C ARG A 589 -9.73 14.99 -20.21
N PRO A 590 -10.69 15.75 -20.76
CA PRO A 590 -11.50 16.69 -19.98
C PRO A 590 -12.35 16.04 -18.88
N ASP A 591 -12.65 14.75 -19.01
CA ASP A 591 -13.42 13.97 -18.03
C ASP A 591 -12.57 13.44 -16.84
N GLY A 592 -11.30 13.81 -16.77
CA GLY A 592 -10.37 13.37 -15.74
C GLY A 592 -9.76 11.99 -15.98
N MET A 593 -10.14 11.31 -17.05
CA MET A 593 -9.56 10.04 -17.48
C MET A 593 -8.36 10.31 -18.42
N ALA A 594 -7.73 9.25 -18.91
CA ALA A 594 -6.63 9.33 -19.88
C ALA A 594 -6.93 8.57 -21.16
N ASP A 595 -6.40 9.07 -22.27
CA ASP A 595 -6.13 8.24 -23.44
C ASP A 595 -4.77 7.55 -23.26
N GLU A 596 -4.74 6.23 -23.42
CA GLU A 596 -3.59 5.38 -23.11
C GLU A 596 -3.07 4.63 -24.35
N PRO A 597 -2.62 5.34 -25.39
CA PRO A 597 -2.08 4.66 -26.57
C PRO A 597 -0.77 3.96 -26.22
N LYS A 598 -0.52 2.85 -26.93
CA LYS A 598 0.76 2.16 -26.87
C LYS A 598 1.69 2.67 -27.95
N LEU A 599 2.95 2.79 -27.59
CA LEU A 599 4.04 3.10 -28.50
C LEU A 599 5.03 1.93 -28.55
N LEU A 600 5.60 1.70 -29.73
CA LEU A 600 6.83 0.94 -29.88
C LEU A 600 8.00 1.91 -29.80
N CYS A 601 8.87 1.74 -28.84
CA CYS A 601 10.12 2.48 -28.75
C CYS A 601 11.30 1.54 -28.98
N LEU A 602 12.18 1.88 -29.90
CA LEU A 602 13.48 1.23 -30.12
C LEU A 602 14.58 2.19 -29.65
N GLY A 603 15.63 1.67 -29.05
CA GLY A 603 16.78 2.46 -28.64
C GLY A 603 18.08 1.69 -28.75
N GLY A 604 19.21 2.37 -29.03
CA GLY A 604 20.49 1.69 -29.05
C GLY A 604 21.68 2.62 -29.28
N TYR A 605 22.85 2.08 -29.03
CA TYR A 605 24.16 2.68 -29.32
C TYR A 605 25.25 1.64 -29.50
N GLY A 606 26.38 2.02 -30.10
CA GLY A 606 27.54 1.17 -30.28
C GLY A 606 27.31 -0.01 -31.24
N GLY A 607 28.30 -0.87 -31.42
CA GLY A 607 28.19 -2.08 -32.27
C GLY A 607 27.78 -1.81 -33.71
N GLY A 608 28.23 -0.69 -34.29
CA GLY A 608 27.86 -0.28 -35.66
C GLY A 608 26.46 0.32 -35.79
N MET A 609 25.82 0.68 -34.68
CA MET A 609 24.52 1.34 -34.69
C MET A 609 24.61 2.72 -35.30
N ASP A 610 23.85 2.99 -36.35
CA ASP A 610 23.71 4.28 -37.02
C ASP A 610 22.25 4.53 -37.40
N PHE A 611 22.01 5.64 -38.10
CA PHE A 611 20.67 6.01 -38.56
C PHE A 611 20.07 4.91 -39.47
N PHE A 612 20.86 4.32 -40.38
CA PHE A 612 20.35 3.35 -41.33
C PHE A 612 20.12 1.96 -40.70
N GLN A 613 20.92 1.59 -39.70
CA GLN A 613 20.67 0.38 -38.90
C GLN A 613 19.32 0.49 -38.14
N LEU A 614 19.05 1.63 -37.51
CA LEU A 614 17.76 1.87 -36.84
C LEU A 614 16.60 1.89 -37.85
N LYS A 615 16.78 2.63 -38.95
CA LYS A 615 15.78 2.71 -40.03
C LYS A 615 15.46 1.33 -40.60
N GLY A 616 16.48 0.53 -40.88
CA GLY A 616 16.33 -0.85 -41.38
C GLY A 616 15.57 -1.74 -40.40
N ALA A 617 15.79 -1.59 -39.08
CA ALA A 617 15.02 -2.30 -38.06
C ALA A 617 13.53 -1.90 -38.08
N VAL A 618 13.24 -0.60 -38.17
CA VAL A 618 11.85 -0.11 -38.34
C VAL A 618 11.22 -0.62 -39.61
N GLU A 619 11.91 -0.54 -40.73
CA GLU A 619 11.41 -1.06 -42.03
C GLU A 619 11.08 -2.55 -41.95
N ARG A 620 11.93 -3.34 -41.30
CA ARG A 620 11.70 -4.80 -41.15
C ARG A 620 10.50 -5.11 -40.29
N ILE A 621 10.29 -4.35 -39.21
CA ILE A 621 9.11 -4.50 -38.33
C ILE A 621 7.84 -4.11 -39.10
N LEU A 622 7.85 -3.00 -39.84
CA LEU A 622 6.70 -2.55 -40.62
C LEU A 622 6.37 -3.52 -41.76
N ALA A 623 7.39 -4.01 -42.47
CA ALA A 623 7.23 -5.04 -43.50
C ALA A 623 6.69 -6.36 -42.92
N GLY A 624 7.14 -6.79 -41.76
CA GLY A 624 6.63 -7.97 -41.07
C GLY A 624 5.16 -7.85 -40.67
N LEU A 625 4.67 -6.66 -40.44
CA LEU A 625 3.24 -6.37 -40.28
C LEU A 625 2.51 -6.16 -41.63
N ARG A 626 3.23 -6.28 -42.74
CA ARG A 626 2.69 -6.08 -44.11
C ARG A 626 2.15 -4.66 -44.32
N ILE A 627 2.76 -3.68 -43.66
CA ILE A 627 2.42 -2.28 -43.89
C ILE A 627 3.06 -1.85 -45.21
N ALA A 628 2.22 -1.48 -46.17
CA ALA A 628 2.63 -0.92 -47.45
C ALA A 628 2.77 0.62 -47.38
N ASP A 629 3.30 1.20 -48.45
CA ASP A 629 3.41 2.66 -48.66
C ASP A 629 4.08 3.38 -47.46
N VAL A 630 5.16 2.78 -46.99
CA VAL A 630 5.98 3.37 -45.93
C VAL A 630 6.88 4.45 -46.56
N THR A 631 6.81 5.66 -46.00
CA THR A 631 7.68 6.76 -46.44
C THR A 631 8.39 7.40 -45.25
N PHE A 632 9.58 7.90 -45.52
CA PHE A 632 10.41 8.61 -44.55
C PHE A 632 10.66 10.02 -45.01
N GLU A 633 10.31 11.01 -44.18
CA GLU A 633 10.52 12.41 -44.47
C GLU A 633 11.52 13.02 -43.48
N ALA A 634 12.51 13.75 -43.98
CA ALA A 634 13.49 14.39 -43.12
C ALA A 634 12.79 15.31 -42.12
N GLU A 635 13.20 15.21 -40.84
CA GLU A 635 12.70 16.07 -39.74
C GLU A 635 13.85 16.90 -39.19
N HIS A 636 13.72 18.21 -39.26
CA HIS A 636 14.78 19.15 -38.87
C HIS A 636 14.47 19.95 -37.59
N ASP A 637 13.18 19.96 -37.16
CA ASP A 637 12.69 20.85 -36.11
C ASP A 637 12.48 20.15 -34.78
N ASN A 638 12.58 18.81 -34.70
CA ASN A 638 12.42 18.09 -33.47
C ASN A 638 13.63 18.30 -32.53
N PRO A 639 13.47 19.00 -31.40
CA PRO A 639 14.59 19.45 -30.55
C PRO A 639 15.31 18.29 -29.82
N SER A 640 14.68 17.14 -29.72
CA SER A 640 15.24 15.94 -29.08
C SER A 640 16.17 15.16 -30.01
N TYR A 641 16.11 15.40 -31.31
CA TYR A 641 16.84 14.66 -32.34
C TYR A 641 17.82 15.56 -33.10
N HIS A 642 18.81 14.92 -33.69
CA HIS A 642 19.82 15.58 -34.53
C HIS A 642 19.17 16.02 -35.87
N PRO A 643 19.18 17.31 -36.23
CA PRO A 643 18.45 17.86 -37.38
C PRO A 643 18.87 17.28 -38.74
N GLY A 644 20.06 16.74 -38.86
CA GLY A 644 20.55 16.08 -40.08
C GLY A 644 20.42 14.56 -40.10
N ARG A 645 19.92 13.94 -39.00
CA ARG A 645 19.79 12.49 -38.87
C ARG A 645 18.51 12.11 -38.15
N CYS A 646 17.39 12.71 -38.58
CA CYS A 646 16.06 12.45 -38.05
C CYS A 646 15.04 12.36 -39.19
N ALA A 647 14.05 11.49 -39.06
CA ALA A 647 12.97 11.36 -40.02
C ALA A 647 11.65 11.04 -39.34
N LYS A 648 10.56 11.59 -39.88
CA LYS A 648 9.19 11.14 -39.64
C LYS A 648 8.89 9.91 -40.46
N VAL A 649 8.13 8.99 -39.90
CA VAL A 649 7.71 7.72 -40.50
C VAL A 649 6.22 7.79 -40.82
N TYR A 650 5.86 7.54 -42.07
CA TYR A 650 4.45 7.52 -42.50
C TYR A 650 4.09 6.18 -43.09
N ALA A 651 2.83 5.81 -43.03
CA ALA A 651 2.23 4.70 -43.74
C ALA A 651 0.91 5.18 -44.37
N GLY A 652 0.77 5.02 -45.72
CA GLY A 652 -0.39 5.52 -46.41
C GLY A 652 -0.70 7.01 -46.17
N GLY A 653 0.34 7.84 -46.01
CA GLY A 653 0.23 9.26 -45.74
C GLY A 653 -0.09 9.63 -44.26
N LYS A 654 -0.27 8.67 -43.36
CA LYS A 654 -0.51 8.90 -41.93
C LYS A 654 0.78 8.80 -41.14
N LEU A 655 1.05 9.76 -40.26
CA LEU A 655 2.22 9.78 -39.40
C LEU A 655 2.14 8.61 -38.38
N LEU A 656 3.16 7.76 -38.39
CA LEU A 656 3.33 6.70 -37.41
C LEU A 656 4.22 7.15 -36.24
N GLY A 657 5.23 7.96 -36.49
CA GLY A 657 6.18 8.39 -35.45
C GLY A 657 7.46 8.99 -36.02
N VAL A 658 8.51 8.96 -35.23
CA VAL A 658 9.81 9.55 -35.52
C VAL A 658 10.94 8.58 -35.20
N LEU A 659 12.03 8.66 -35.95
CA LEU A 659 13.27 7.93 -35.67
C LEU A 659 14.50 8.83 -35.99
N GLY A 660 15.59 8.59 -35.29
CA GLY A 660 16.83 9.33 -35.57
C GLY A 660 17.88 9.18 -34.49
N GLN A 661 18.96 9.90 -34.71
CA GLN A 661 19.99 10.13 -33.72
C GLN A 661 19.47 11.13 -32.69
N ILE A 662 19.66 10.85 -31.41
CA ILE A 662 19.39 11.81 -30.32
C ILE A 662 20.30 13.03 -30.48
N HIS A 663 19.75 14.21 -30.26
CA HIS A 663 20.53 15.44 -30.32
C HIS A 663 21.71 15.39 -29.33
N PRO A 664 22.95 15.73 -29.73
CA PRO A 664 24.11 15.68 -28.85
C PRO A 664 23.92 16.41 -27.51
N LEU A 665 23.24 17.55 -27.50
CA LEU A 665 22.92 18.27 -26.28
C LEU A 665 21.91 17.50 -25.38
N ALA A 666 20.98 16.75 -25.96
CA ALA A 666 20.10 15.89 -25.18
C ALA A 666 20.88 14.71 -24.60
N ALA A 667 21.75 14.06 -25.36
CA ALA A 667 22.62 13.01 -24.85
C ALA A 667 23.53 13.53 -23.71
N ALA A 668 24.09 14.73 -23.86
CA ALA A 668 24.89 15.39 -22.81
C ALA A 668 24.09 15.66 -21.53
N ASN A 669 22.80 15.99 -21.62
CA ASN A 669 21.93 16.16 -20.44
C ASN A 669 21.75 14.84 -19.65
N TYR A 670 22.01 13.70 -20.26
CA TYR A 670 22.07 12.38 -19.62
C TYR A 670 23.50 11.93 -19.26
N GLY A 671 24.50 12.76 -19.55
CA GLY A 671 25.93 12.42 -19.31
C GLY A 671 26.49 11.37 -20.25
N VAL A 672 25.94 11.21 -21.45
CA VAL A 672 26.37 10.24 -22.44
C VAL A 672 27.13 10.92 -23.58
N ASP A 673 28.37 10.49 -23.81
CA ASP A 673 29.25 10.96 -24.88
C ASP A 673 29.31 9.98 -26.07
N ALA A 674 28.20 9.31 -26.32
CA ALA A 674 28.02 8.37 -27.44
C ALA A 674 26.83 8.79 -28.29
N GLU A 675 26.86 8.42 -29.59
CA GLU A 675 25.71 8.60 -30.46
C GLU A 675 24.60 7.62 -30.03
N LEU A 676 23.49 8.16 -29.57
CA LEU A 676 22.27 7.41 -29.22
C LEU A 676 21.28 7.48 -30.38
N TYR A 677 20.64 6.39 -30.69
CA TYR A 677 19.63 6.29 -31.74
C TYR A 677 18.33 5.74 -31.17
N THR A 678 17.20 6.39 -31.46
CA THR A 678 15.87 5.96 -30.99
C THR A 678 14.81 6.08 -32.08
N ALA A 679 13.80 5.23 -32.01
CA ALA A 679 12.58 5.34 -32.78
C ALA A 679 11.38 5.21 -31.86
N GLU A 680 10.36 6.04 -32.04
CA GLU A 680 9.11 5.98 -31.32
C GLU A 680 7.94 5.98 -32.30
N LEU A 681 7.15 4.88 -32.31
CA LEU A 681 6.09 4.66 -33.30
C LEU A 681 4.76 4.35 -32.60
N ARG A 682 3.68 4.90 -33.05
CA ARG A 682 2.32 4.64 -32.55
C ARG A 682 1.82 3.28 -32.95
N LEU A 683 1.54 2.43 -31.99
CA LEU A 683 1.09 1.06 -32.24
C LEU A 683 -0.29 1.01 -32.89
N ASP A 684 -1.22 1.88 -32.50
CA ASP A 684 -2.55 2.00 -33.08
C ASP A 684 -2.48 2.35 -34.58
N GLY A 685 -1.59 3.28 -34.94
CA GLY A 685 -1.32 3.65 -36.34
C GLY A 685 -0.76 2.47 -37.15
N MET A 686 0.19 1.71 -36.56
CA MET A 686 0.75 0.51 -37.18
C MET A 686 -0.31 -0.58 -37.38
N LEU A 687 -1.19 -0.79 -36.38
CA LEU A 687 -2.27 -1.77 -36.48
C LEU A 687 -3.30 -1.39 -37.55
N ALA A 688 -3.65 -0.11 -37.64
CA ALA A 688 -4.60 0.41 -38.63
C ALA A 688 -4.04 0.33 -40.05
N ALA A 689 -2.71 0.43 -40.21
CA ALA A 689 -2.03 0.32 -41.50
C ALA A 689 -1.65 -1.12 -41.90
N ARG A 690 -1.92 -2.10 -41.02
CA ARG A 690 -1.56 -3.51 -41.25
C ARG A 690 -2.20 -4.07 -42.51
N GLY A 691 -1.39 -4.71 -43.37
CA GLY A 691 -1.85 -5.33 -44.59
C GLY A 691 -2.60 -6.67 -44.36
N ALA A 692 -3.36 -7.07 -45.36
CA ALA A 692 -4.09 -8.35 -45.39
C ALA A 692 -3.16 -9.56 -45.30
N THR A 693 -3.72 -10.71 -44.98
CA THR A 693 -2.98 -11.98 -45.05
C THR A 693 -2.47 -12.24 -46.46
N PRO A 694 -1.20 -12.63 -46.66
CA PRO A 694 -0.68 -12.91 -47.96
C PRO A 694 -1.50 -13.99 -48.67
N VAL A 695 -1.83 -13.74 -49.93
CA VAL A 695 -2.47 -14.72 -50.80
C VAL A 695 -1.43 -15.30 -51.74
N TYR A 696 -1.51 -16.60 -51.97
CA TYR A 696 -0.60 -17.25 -52.87
C TYR A 696 -0.65 -16.63 -54.29
N THR A 697 0.50 -16.25 -54.81
CA THR A 697 0.69 -15.76 -56.16
C THR A 697 1.61 -16.76 -56.87
N PRO A 698 1.21 -17.27 -58.04
CA PRO A 698 2.06 -18.19 -58.80
C PRO A 698 3.42 -17.55 -59.13
N LEU A 699 4.44 -18.38 -59.17
CA LEU A 699 5.74 -17.94 -59.66
C LEU A 699 5.63 -17.46 -61.12
N PRO A 700 6.40 -16.40 -61.45
CA PRO A 700 6.43 -15.90 -62.82
C PRO A 700 6.88 -16.97 -63.82
N ARG A 701 6.20 -17.08 -64.94
CA ARG A 701 6.51 -18.04 -65.99
C ARG A 701 7.66 -17.59 -66.91
N PHE A 702 7.85 -16.28 -67.03
CA PHE A 702 8.84 -15.69 -67.92
C PHE A 702 10.02 -15.11 -67.14
N PRO A 703 11.25 -15.20 -67.73
CA PRO A 703 12.42 -14.68 -67.02
C PRO A 703 12.44 -13.15 -66.94
N ALA A 704 13.02 -12.64 -65.89
CA ALA A 704 13.30 -11.21 -65.74
C ALA A 704 14.65 -10.86 -66.37
N VAL A 705 14.77 -9.64 -66.86
CA VAL A 705 16.02 -9.00 -67.32
C VAL A 705 16.37 -7.90 -66.31
N THR A 706 17.62 -7.85 -65.89
CA THR A 706 18.14 -6.77 -65.06
C THR A 706 18.88 -5.72 -65.90
N ARG A 707 18.71 -4.45 -65.53
CA ARG A 707 19.45 -3.32 -66.09
C ARG A 707 19.91 -2.41 -64.97
N ASP A 708 21.18 -2.09 -64.98
CA ASP A 708 21.77 -1.16 -64.00
C ASP A 708 21.82 0.26 -64.58
N ILE A 709 21.50 1.21 -63.77
CA ILE A 709 21.67 2.64 -64.07
C ILE A 709 22.47 3.32 -62.98
N ALA A 710 23.39 4.17 -63.35
CA ALA A 710 24.06 5.07 -62.43
C ALA A 710 23.78 6.51 -62.89
N ILE A 711 23.23 7.28 -61.98
CA ILE A 711 22.83 8.67 -62.23
C ILE A 711 23.55 9.62 -61.31
N VAL A 712 23.92 10.77 -61.79
CA VAL A 712 24.49 11.88 -61.01
C VAL A 712 23.40 12.94 -60.81
N CYS A 713 23.11 13.26 -59.56
CA CYS A 713 22.10 14.25 -59.18
C CYS A 713 22.59 15.11 -58.02
N SER A 714 21.87 16.21 -57.68
CA SER A 714 22.17 17.02 -56.48
C SER A 714 22.18 16.13 -55.23
N ALA A 715 23.11 16.37 -54.32
CA ALA A 715 23.23 15.65 -53.08
C ALA A 715 22.00 15.74 -52.19
N ASP A 716 21.24 16.87 -52.30
CA ASP A 716 20.03 17.14 -51.49
C ASP A 716 18.82 16.32 -51.90
N ILE A 717 18.82 15.66 -53.07
CA ILE A 717 17.70 14.86 -53.53
C ILE A 717 17.69 13.54 -52.78
N PRO A 718 16.64 13.23 -51.97
CA PRO A 718 16.53 11.93 -51.31
C PRO A 718 16.46 10.79 -52.35
N VAL A 719 17.16 9.69 -52.04
CA VAL A 719 17.18 8.48 -52.92
C VAL A 719 15.74 7.94 -53.14
N ALA A 720 14.90 8.01 -52.13
CA ALA A 720 13.49 7.61 -52.21
C ALA A 720 12.70 8.36 -53.29
N LYS A 721 12.99 9.64 -53.51
CA LYS A 721 12.35 10.39 -54.60
C LYS A 721 12.82 9.93 -55.99
N LEU A 722 14.09 9.57 -56.11
CA LEU A 722 14.64 8.97 -57.33
C LEU A 722 13.99 7.62 -57.60
N SER A 723 13.93 6.74 -56.58
CA SER A 723 13.28 5.42 -56.70
C SER A 723 11.79 5.55 -57.08
N ALA A 724 11.05 6.50 -56.45
CA ALA A 724 9.64 6.73 -56.77
C ALA A 724 9.44 7.20 -58.21
N CYS A 725 10.32 8.08 -58.72
CA CYS A 725 10.30 8.53 -60.11
C CYS A 725 10.60 7.38 -61.08
N ILE A 726 11.56 6.52 -60.76
CA ILE A 726 11.91 5.34 -61.53
C ILE A 726 10.72 4.38 -61.62
N LEU A 727 10.09 4.06 -60.48
CA LEU A 727 8.95 3.15 -60.43
C LEU A 727 7.74 3.71 -61.18
N ALA A 728 7.48 5.00 -61.07
CA ALA A 728 6.38 5.65 -61.80
C ALA A 728 6.60 5.69 -63.32
N ALA A 729 7.84 5.91 -63.76
CA ALA A 729 8.19 5.99 -65.18
C ALA A 729 8.44 4.63 -65.83
N GLY A 730 8.69 3.56 -65.04
CA GLY A 730 9.05 2.24 -65.54
C GLY A 730 7.86 1.42 -66.13
N GLY A 731 6.62 1.91 -65.94
CA GLY A 731 5.43 1.31 -66.51
C GLY A 731 5.21 -0.19 -66.14
N GLN A 732 4.56 -0.91 -67.00
CA GLN A 732 4.10 -2.30 -66.70
C GLN A 732 5.23 -3.33 -66.61
N TYR A 733 6.37 -3.06 -67.25
CA TYR A 733 7.49 -4.01 -67.30
C TYR A 733 8.45 -3.89 -66.10
N LEU A 734 8.50 -2.76 -65.43
CA LEU A 734 9.33 -2.57 -64.22
C LEU A 734 8.71 -3.28 -63.03
N LYS A 735 9.35 -4.28 -62.51
CA LYS A 735 8.88 -5.09 -61.37
C LYS A 735 9.68 -4.82 -60.09
N GLY A 736 10.85 -4.20 -60.20
CA GLY A 736 11.70 -3.88 -59.04
C GLY A 736 12.73 -2.79 -59.35
N CYS A 737 13.06 -2.02 -58.34
CA CYS A 737 14.08 -0.98 -58.36
C CYS A 737 14.89 -1.09 -57.06
N GLU A 738 16.10 -1.55 -57.12
CA GLU A 738 16.95 -1.80 -55.99
C GLU A 738 18.16 -0.84 -56.03
N LEU A 739 18.34 -0.08 -54.93
CA LEU A 739 19.53 0.72 -54.74
C LEU A 739 20.71 -0.17 -54.31
N PHE A 740 21.83 -0.07 -54.98
CA PHE A 740 23.00 -0.83 -54.62
C PHE A 740 24.27 0.00 -54.35
N ASP A 741 24.32 1.26 -54.81
CA ASP A 741 25.46 2.15 -54.51
C ASP A 741 25.05 3.61 -54.43
N VAL A 742 25.70 4.35 -53.51
CA VAL A 742 25.66 5.82 -53.44
C VAL A 742 27.07 6.32 -53.20
N TYR A 743 27.56 7.06 -54.14
CA TYR A 743 28.94 7.57 -54.14
C TYR A 743 29.01 9.10 -54.20
N THR A 744 29.88 9.70 -53.35
CA THR A 744 30.03 11.15 -53.20
C THR A 744 31.52 11.59 -53.26
N GLY A 745 32.37 10.88 -53.94
CA GLY A 745 33.78 11.19 -54.09
C GLY A 745 34.16 11.63 -55.52
N ALA A 746 35.41 12.03 -55.75
CA ALA A 746 35.93 12.29 -57.10
C ALA A 746 35.73 11.07 -58.02
N PRO A 747 35.27 11.20 -59.27
CA PRO A 747 35.14 12.44 -60.03
C PRO A 747 33.77 13.17 -59.92
N ILE A 748 32.90 12.81 -58.96
CA ILE A 748 31.63 13.48 -58.83
C ILE A 748 31.84 14.90 -58.29
N PRO A 749 31.24 15.95 -58.87
CA PRO A 749 31.36 17.31 -58.39
C PRO A 749 30.89 17.52 -56.94
N ALA A 750 31.47 18.45 -56.23
CA ALA A 750 31.00 18.84 -54.90
C ALA A 750 29.53 19.29 -54.97
N GLY A 751 28.69 18.85 -53.99
CA GLY A 751 27.22 19.11 -53.98
C GLY A 751 26.39 18.11 -54.81
N TYR A 752 27.06 17.14 -55.50
CA TYR A 752 26.42 16.08 -56.25
C TYR A 752 26.75 14.69 -55.69
N LYS A 753 25.90 13.70 -56.01
CA LYS A 753 26.12 12.31 -55.70
C LYS A 753 25.80 11.44 -56.92
N SER A 754 26.50 10.32 -57.03
CA SER A 754 26.14 9.25 -57.96
C SER A 754 25.30 8.23 -57.23
N VAL A 755 24.14 7.85 -57.79
CA VAL A 755 23.24 6.84 -57.22
C VAL A 755 23.03 5.75 -58.25
N ALA A 756 23.29 4.51 -57.87
CA ALA A 756 23.16 3.38 -58.73
C ALA A 756 22.01 2.45 -58.34
N PHE A 757 21.17 2.13 -59.33
CA PHE A 757 20.01 1.28 -59.16
C PHE A 757 20.08 0.06 -60.08
N SER A 758 19.67 -1.08 -59.59
CA SER A 758 19.38 -2.29 -60.40
C SER A 758 17.88 -2.36 -60.64
N LEU A 759 17.48 -2.36 -61.91
CA LEU A 759 16.08 -2.39 -62.37
C LEU A 759 15.75 -3.77 -62.84
N THR A 760 14.72 -4.40 -62.27
CA THR A 760 14.20 -5.72 -62.71
C THR A 760 13.01 -5.53 -63.62
N LEU A 761 13.18 -5.93 -64.87
CA LEU A 761 12.18 -5.80 -65.94
C LEU A 761 11.63 -7.18 -66.28
N ARG A 762 10.35 -7.34 -66.45
CA ARG A 762 9.65 -8.57 -66.87
C ARG A 762 8.26 -8.28 -67.39
N ALA A 763 7.90 -9.02 -68.44
CA ALA A 763 6.50 -9.12 -68.90
C ALA A 763 5.84 -10.34 -68.22
N ASP A 764 4.56 -10.25 -67.90
CA ASP A 764 3.81 -11.30 -67.23
C ASP A 764 3.22 -12.36 -68.20
N ASP A 765 3.08 -12.03 -69.46
CA ASP A 765 2.44 -12.80 -70.50
C ASP A 765 3.41 -13.33 -71.63
N GLN A 766 4.62 -12.80 -71.71
CA GLN A 766 5.63 -13.17 -72.70
C GLN A 766 7.06 -12.99 -72.20
N THR A 767 8.01 -13.51 -72.98
CA THR A 767 9.43 -13.15 -72.75
C THR A 767 9.66 -11.70 -73.13
N LEU A 768 10.23 -10.92 -72.30
CA LEU A 768 10.52 -9.50 -72.54
C LEU A 768 11.59 -9.38 -73.66
N THR A 769 11.31 -8.55 -74.69
CA THR A 769 12.25 -8.25 -75.79
C THR A 769 13.20 -7.11 -75.33
N ASP A 770 14.39 -7.09 -75.96
CA ASP A 770 15.36 -6.01 -75.68
C ASP A 770 14.80 -4.62 -76.09
N GLU A 771 13.90 -4.52 -77.10
CA GLU A 771 13.24 -3.29 -77.50
C GLU A 771 12.35 -2.75 -76.38
N HIS A 772 11.50 -3.57 -75.76
CA HIS A 772 10.66 -3.15 -74.61
C HIS A 772 11.49 -2.77 -73.37
N ALA A 773 12.59 -3.51 -73.15
CA ALA A 773 13.49 -3.15 -72.05
C ALA A 773 14.15 -1.79 -72.28
N GLU A 774 14.61 -1.51 -73.50
CA GLU A 774 15.24 -0.26 -73.85
C GLU A 774 14.24 0.92 -73.79
N GLU A 775 13.02 0.75 -74.31
CA GLU A 775 11.95 1.74 -74.23
C GLU A 775 11.65 2.13 -72.73
N THR A 776 11.57 1.12 -71.88
CA THR A 776 11.39 1.32 -70.46
C THR A 776 12.55 2.11 -69.83
N MET A 777 13.76 1.75 -70.17
CA MET A 777 14.98 2.43 -69.70
C MET A 777 15.01 3.89 -70.17
N GLN A 778 14.69 4.18 -71.42
CA GLN A 778 14.63 5.54 -71.98
C GLN A 778 13.54 6.37 -71.26
N SER A 779 12.37 5.79 -70.96
CA SER A 779 11.32 6.46 -70.23
C SER A 779 11.79 6.86 -68.85
N VAL A 780 12.44 5.91 -68.12
CA VAL A 780 13.00 6.13 -66.75
C VAL A 780 14.06 7.24 -66.76
N LEU A 781 15.00 7.17 -67.70
CA LEU A 781 16.09 8.15 -67.83
C LEU A 781 15.57 9.52 -68.17
N LYS A 782 14.60 9.62 -69.07
CA LYS A 782 13.92 10.85 -69.39
C LYS A 782 13.23 11.49 -68.21
N ALA A 783 12.44 10.72 -67.45
CA ALA A 783 11.76 11.18 -66.27
C ALA A 783 12.73 11.70 -65.17
N LEU A 784 13.82 10.97 -64.94
CA LEU A 784 14.86 11.38 -64.02
C LEU A 784 15.56 12.70 -64.41
N LYS A 785 15.82 12.86 -65.72
CA LYS A 785 16.38 14.09 -66.26
C LYS A 785 15.41 15.27 -66.16
N GLU A 786 14.15 15.09 -66.51
CA GLU A 786 13.13 16.13 -66.53
C GLU A 786 12.77 16.57 -65.06
N THR A 787 12.68 15.61 -64.15
CA THR A 787 12.24 15.89 -62.75
C THR A 787 13.38 16.39 -61.88
N PHE A 788 14.59 15.82 -62.02
CA PHE A 788 15.70 16.08 -61.08
C PHE A 788 16.95 16.64 -61.75
N ASN A 789 16.91 16.86 -63.05
CA ASN A 789 18.10 17.26 -63.81
C ASN A 789 19.26 16.26 -63.67
N ALA A 790 18.91 14.96 -63.49
CA ALA A 790 19.87 13.91 -63.26
C ALA A 790 20.55 13.53 -64.62
N ALA A 791 21.87 13.34 -64.57
CA ALA A 791 22.67 12.89 -65.70
C ALA A 791 23.11 11.44 -65.53
N ILE A 792 23.19 10.69 -66.60
CA ILE A 792 23.79 9.34 -66.62
C ILE A 792 25.30 9.52 -66.36
N ARG A 793 25.83 8.67 -65.52
CA ARG A 793 27.26 8.61 -65.20
C ARG A 793 28.00 7.90 -66.30
#